data_9b38ff9fe9e205ad5d40a3ff715d4b3a
#
_entry.id   9b38ff9fe9e205ad5d40a3ff715d4b3a
#
_cell.length_a   1.000
_cell.length_b   1.000
_cell.length_c   1.000
_cell.angle_alpha   90.00
_cell.angle_beta   90.00
_cell.angle_gamma   90.00
#
_symmetry.space_group_name_H-M   'P 1'
#
loop_
_entity.id
_entity.type
_entity.pdbx_description
1 polymer ?
#
loop_
_entity_poly.entity_id
_entity_poly.type
_entity_poly.pdbx_seq_one_letter_code
_entity_poly.pdbx_strand_id
1 'polypeptide(L)'
;MSLWGDEFEVPSEKKEVKKVAKKVSSPKDPKVETRKAMKSKTVSTFDKLQLIYEEVNRVLGGYTSNTKVITSKDELSQYIDEAIRNGIIAIDTETNNSLEPLTCLLMGACIYTPGQLSAYIPVHHTQPGTDILIENQLTELDIKEQFERLSNTKILMHNGKFDYEVIKCTCNCVLNIYWDTEIAARILDENELAGLKKQYILHIDSTQEKYDIEHLFQGIPYAYVKPEIFALYAATDAYITYRLYEWQKEQFNKPGNEKLFDLFMNVEMPVVPVCAEMELYGIEIDKEYAKRLSNKYHKKVDEVNAKIDAELSKYSDKISAWRLTKEANYKERNSKPNKSGEFTYKKSKNEQLENPPQLNSPTQLAILLYDILGTPAQDKKSPRGTGEEILQKINLPICDLILEKRGLEKLIGTYIDKIPECVNSKDNRLHAHFNQLGAGTGRFSSSNPNLQNIPSHVKEIRLMFRASDGDVFVGADFSQQEPRLLSAYSNDDTMIDAYKQNKDLYATIAAGVYKNDYWDNMEHRQDGSPNPEGKKRRSNCKSLLLGIMYGRGAPSIAEQIHSTVEEAQQIINDFYKQFPKVKEWTEKTEKDAKVTGYVEDLWGRRRRLPDILLPKYTVKSTKTSTEFNPILYTLGKVNNSSAALVESYKKKLSKVKSRNDYQKIQQEAERDGIYIVDNGAFISQAERQCVNARIQGGAASMTKVCMRKVFDDEELNRLGAKLVLQIHDEVIVECPKQNAEAVMSRLTYVMKTSVADKVQVPFKCDGYIVNCWYEDDFGDILKQELQKLIESGTSEEEGFSKLLKEHSELTSEQLTQLLS
;
A
#
# COMPACT_ATOMS: atom_id res chain seq x y z
N MET A 1 47.14 1.81 -13.40
CA MET A 1 47.45 2.43 -12.09
C MET A 1 46.44 1.89 -11.12
N SER A 2 46.84 1.25 -10.02
CA SER A 2 45.91 0.73 -9.03
C SER A 2 45.24 1.93 -8.34
N LEU A 3 43.92 1.87 -8.14
CA LEU A 3 43.15 2.88 -7.39
C LEU A 3 43.52 2.97 -5.89
N TRP A 4 44.50 2.19 -5.50
CA TRP A 4 44.95 1.98 -4.11
C TRP A 4 46.36 2.53 -3.98
N GLY A 5 46.45 3.80 -3.59
CA GLY A 5 47.73 4.38 -3.14
C GLY A 5 48.23 3.67 -1.88
N ASP A 6 49.54 3.55 -1.74
CA ASP A 6 50.26 2.76 -0.73
C ASP A 6 50.12 3.23 0.73
N GLU A 7 49.09 3.93 1.15
CA GLU A 7 48.96 4.51 2.50
C GLU A 7 48.08 3.75 3.47
N PHE A 8 47.70 2.52 3.20
CA PHE A 8 47.04 1.68 4.17
C PHE A 8 47.96 0.53 4.64
N GLU A 9 48.73 0.77 5.68
CA GLU A 9 49.35 -0.32 6.44
C GLU A 9 48.24 -1.14 7.07
N VAL A 10 48.02 -2.34 6.59
CA VAL A 10 47.06 -3.33 7.12
C VAL A 10 47.58 -3.87 8.44
N PRO A 11 46.93 -3.67 9.59
CA PRO A 11 47.30 -4.39 10.80
C PRO A 11 47.23 -5.90 10.58
N SER A 12 48.12 -6.65 11.17
CA SER A 12 48.45 -8.06 10.91
C SER A 12 47.41 -9.09 11.44
N GLU A 13 46.13 -8.74 11.59
CA GLU A 13 45.07 -9.67 12.08
C GLU A 13 44.31 -10.39 10.97
N LYS A 14 45.01 -10.93 9.98
CA LYS A 14 44.42 -11.83 8.94
C LYS A 14 43.78 -13.13 9.47
N LYS A 15 43.85 -13.39 10.82
CA LYS A 15 43.43 -14.68 11.36
C LYS A 15 41.91 -14.82 11.62
N GLU A 16 41.17 -13.75 11.87
CA GLU A 16 39.74 -13.86 12.21
C GLU A 16 38.80 -13.88 10.99
N VAL A 17 39.10 -13.13 9.96
CA VAL A 17 38.32 -13.16 8.69
C VAL A 17 38.38 -14.56 8.07
N LYS A 18 39.53 -15.21 8.10
CA LYS A 18 39.71 -16.62 7.65
C LYS A 18 38.93 -17.64 8.54
N LYS A 19 38.64 -17.31 9.81
CA LYS A 19 37.86 -18.20 10.68
C LYS A 19 36.36 -18.12 10.44
N VAL A 20 35.81 -16.96 10.06
CA VAL A 20 34.41 -16.82 9.68
C VAL A 20 34.13 -17.52 8.34
N ALA A 21 35.02 -17.36 7.35
CA ALA A 21 34.92 -18.06 6.07
C ALA A 21 35.06 -19.60 6.21
N LYS A 22 35.83 -20.11 7.19
CA LYS A 22 36.02 -21.57 7.39
C LYS A 22 34.87 -22.31 8.08
N LYS A 23 33.88 -21.60 8.64
CA LYS A 23 32.69 -22.22 9.26
C LYS A 23 31.54 -22.48 8.30
N VAL A 24 31.63 -22.03 7.05
CA VAL A 24 30.59 -22.24 6.03
C VAL A 24 30.96 -23.40 5.13
N SER A 25 30.30 -24.53 5.30
CA SER A 25 30.50 -25.75 4.50
C SER A 25 29.75 -25.68 3.17
N SER A 26 30.47 -25.87 2.07
CA SER A 26 30.13 -25.98 0.64
C SER A 26 30.23 -24.68 -0.18
N PRO A 27 30.67 -24.76 -1.44
CA PRO A 27 30.84 -23.58 -2.28
C PRO A 27 29.48 -22.98 -2.60
N LYS A 28 29.13 -21.94 -1.87
CA LYS A 28 27.95 -21.12 -2.11
C LYS A 28 28.39 -19.86 -2.84
N ASP A 29 27.49 -19.33 -3.68
CA ASP A 29 27.67 -18.08 -4.40
C ASP A 29 28.41 -17.04 -3.52
N PRO A 30 29.55 -16.51 -3.94
CA PRO A 30 30.33 -15.52 -3.18
C PRO A 30 29.51 -14.31 -2.74
N LYS A 31 28.55 -13.87 -3.55
CA LYS A 31 27.60 -12.80 -3.21
C LYS A 31 26.78 -13.11 -1.94
N VAL A 32 26.43 -14.37 -1.71
CA VAL A 32 25.63 -14.80 -0.51
C VAL A 32 26.49 -14.76 0.76
N GLU A 33 27.79 -15.07 0.65
CA GLU A 33 28.69 -15.05 1.81
C GLU A 33 29.03 -13.61 2.20
N THR A 34 29.32 -12.75 1.24
CA THR A 34 29.57 -11.32 1.47
C THR A 34 28.33 -10.64 2.09
N ARG A 35 27.13 -10.87 1.56
CA ARG A 35 25.89 -10.37 2.16
C ARG A 35 25.69 -10.79 3.61
N LYS A 36 26.06 -12.01 3.97
CA LYS A 36 25.97 -12.49 5.36
C LYS A 36 26.99 -11.82 6.27
N ALA A 37 28.22 -11.66 5.79
CA ALA A 37 29.27 -10.96 6.53
C ALA A 37 28.88 -9.50 6.80
N MET A 38 28.38 -8.80 5.79
CA MET A 38 27.93 -7.40 5.91
C MET A 38 26.79 -7.22 6.92
N LYS A 39 25.83 -8.17 6.99
CA LYS A 39 24.73 -8.16 7.95
C LYS A 39 25.10 -8.68 9.34
N SER A 40 26.28 -9.27 9.51
CA SER A 40 26.70 -9.85 10.79
C SER A 40 27.07 -8.77 11.79
N LYS A 41 26.57 -8.89 13.03
CA LYS A 41 26.95 -8.06 14.17
C LYS A 41 28.32 -8.44 14.77
N THR A 42 28.87 -9.60 14.37
CA THR A 42 30.16 -10.12 14.87
C THR A 42 31.34 -9.75 13.98
N VAL A 43 31.12 -9.23 12.78
CA VAL A 43 32.14 -8.71 11.87
C VAL A 43 32.37 -7.25 12.19
N SER A 44 33.61 -6.85 12.43
CA SER A 44 33.96 -5.46 12.76
C SER A 44 33.67 -4.51 11.60
N THR A 45 33.49 -3.23 11.91
CA THR A 45 33.32 -2.17 10.90
C THR A 45 34.51 -2.13 9.93
N PHE A 46 35.73 -2.27 10.45
CA PHE A 46 36.94 -2.29 9.66
C PHE A 46 36.96 -3.47 8.67
N ASP A 47 36.63 -4.69 9.14
CA ASP A 47 36.56 -5.86 8.27
C ASP A 47 35.49 -5.74 7.20
N LYS A 48 34.37 -5.08 7.52
CA LYS A 48 33.33 -4.79 6.52
C LYS A 48 33.82 -3.82 5.45
N LEU A 49 34.51 -2.74 5.84
CA LEU A 49 35.11 -1.79 4.89
C LEU A 49 36.11 -2.50 3.97
N GLN A 50 36.95 -3.36 4.52
CA GLN A 50 37.90 -4.15 3.73
C GLN A 50 37.20 -5.07 2.73
N LEU A 51 36.09 -5.73 3.14
CA LEU A 51 35.26 -6.54 2.25
C LEU A 51 34.64 -5.73 1.11
N ILE A 52 34.17 -4.50 1.42
CA ILE A 52 33.64 -3.58 0.39
C ILE A 52 34.75 -3.31 -0.66
N TYR A 53 35.91 -2.92 -0.22
CA TYR A 53 37.02 -2.57 -1.13
C TYR A 53 37.48 -3.74 -1.99
N GLU A 54 37.61 -4.93 -1.41
CA GLU A 54 37.98 -6.14 -2.14
C GLU A 54 36.93 -6.54 -3.18
N GLU A 55 35.65 -6.47 -2.81
CA GLU A 55 34.54 -6.86 -3.68
C GLU A 55 34.28 -5.85 -4.79
N VAL A 56 34.31 -4.55 -4.48
CA VAL A 56 34.21 -3.47 -5.48
C VAL A 56 35.30 -3.59 -6.51
N ASN A 57 36.56 -3.78 -6.07
CA ASN A 57 37.68 -3.97 -6.98
C ASN A 57 37.50 -5.23 -7.85
N ARG A 58 37.00 -6.32 -7.25
CA ARG A 58 36.74 -7.57 -7.97
C ARG A 58 35.66 -7.44 -9.03
N VAL A 59 34.57 -6.73 -8.70
CA VAL A 59 33.36 -6.63 -9.55
C VAL A 59 33.48 -5.51 -10.56
N LEU A 60 34.03 -4.36 -10.16
CA LEU A 60 34.06 -3.14 -10.95
C LEU A 60 35.44 -2.77 -11.52
N GLY A 61 36.46 -3.65 -11.48
CA GLY A 61 37.83 -3.35 -11.89
C GLY A 61 38.03 -2.71 -13.27
N GLY A 62 36.99 -2.58 -14.08
CA GLY A 62 36.98 -1.84 -15.35
C GLY A 62 36.00 -0.64 -15.41
N TYR A 63 35.24 -0.36 -14.34
CA TYR A 63 34.18 0.66 -14.34
C TYR A 63 34.58 2.01 -13.73
N THR A 64 35.76 2.13 -13.20
CA THR A 64 36.26 3.32 -12.47
C THR A 64 36.41 4.58 -13.31
N SER A 65 36.24 4.48 -14.62
CA SER A 65 36.33 5.63 -15.54
C SER A 65 35.03 6.40 -15.74
N ASN A 66 33.88 5.93 -15.19
CA ASN A 66 32.58 6.47 -15.51
C ASN A 66 32.00 7.39 -14.42
N THR A 67 32.64 7.46 -13.27
CA THR A 67 32.22 8.34 -12.16
C THR A 67 33.34 9.24 -11.69
N LYS A 68 32.98 10.36 -11.08
CA LYS A 68 33.93 11.26 -10.40
C LYS A 68 33.36 11.72 -9.06
N VAL A 69 34.26 12.22 -8.20
CA VAL A 69 33.89 12.88 -6.94
C VAL A 69 34.16 14.36 -7.08
N ILE A 70 33.21 15.20 -6.74
CA ILE A 70 33.34 16.67 -6.75
C ILE A 70 33.53 17.14 -5.30
N THR A 71 34.70 17.71 -5.01
CA THR A 71 35.06 18.14 -3.66
C THR A 71 35.35 19.65 -3.55
N SER A 72 35.20 20.40 -4.65
CA SER A 72 35.38 21.85 -4.66
C SER A 72 34.18 22.59 -5.23
N LYS A 73 33.93 23.80 -4.71
CA LYS A 73 32.85 24.70 -5.16
C LYS A 73 32.99 25.06 -6.64
N ASP A 74 34.22 25.32 -7.09
CA ASP A 74 34.49 25.73 -8.47
C ASP A 74 34.19 24.58 -9.44
N GLU A 75 34.54 23.34 -9.09
CA GLU A 75 34.21 22.17 -9.89
C GLU A 75 32.71 21.92 -9.95
N LEU A 76 32.01 22.04 -8.82
CA LEU A 76 30.56 21.91 -8.76
C LEU A 76 29.91 23.00 -9.60
N SER A 77 30.35 24.25 -9.47
CA SER A 77 29.82 25.37 -10.28
C SER A 77 29.99 25.13 -11.78
N GLN A 78 31.17 24.64 -12.22
CA GLN A 78 31.42 24.30 -13.64
C GLN A 78 30.52 23.14 -14.12
N TYR A 79 30.27 22.17 -13.26
CA TYR A 79 29.37 21.06 -13.59
C TYR A 79 27.93 21.54 -13.75
N ILE A 80 27.45 22.42 -12.87
CA ILE A 80 26.13 23.03 -12.94
C ILE A 80 26.00 23.95 -14.16
N ASP A 81 27.03 24.70 -14.51
CA ASP A 81 27.05 25.50 -15.76
C ASP A 81 26.82 24.61 -16.99
N GLU A 82 27.39 23.41 -17.03
CA GLU A 82 27.16 22.45 -18.10
C GLU A 82 25.74 21.91 -18.10
N ALA A 83 25.20 21.58 -16.92
CA ALA A 83 23.83 21.13 -16.78
C ALA A 83 22.82 22.19 -17.24
N ILE A 84 23.08 23.46 -16.95
CA ILE A 84 22.25 24.60 -17.41
C ILE A 84 22.36 24.73 -18.93
N ARG A 85 23.54 24.60 -19.51
CA ARG A 85 23.73 24.62 -20.98
C ARG A 85 22.99 23.47 -21.66
N ASN A 86 23.04 22.28 -21.08
CA ASN A 86 22.33 21.10 -21.58
C ASN A 86 20.80 21.18 -21.34
N GLY A 87 20.37 22.05 -20.44
CA GLY A 87 18.96 22.19 -20.04
C GLY A 87 18.37 21.00 -19.29
N ILE A 88 19.22 20.09 -18.79
CA ILE A 88 18.79 18.86 -18.14
C ILE A 88 19.85 18.30 -17.17
N ILE A 89 19.40 17.78 -16.03
CA ILE A 89 20.22 17.13 -15.03
C ILE A 89 19.42 16.03 -14.32
N ALA A 90 20.05 14.88 -14.06
CA ALA A 90 19.53 13.89 -13.11
C ALA A 90 20.16 14.13 -11.74
N ILE A 91 19.36 14.03 -10.70
CA ILE A 91 19.77 14.23 -9.29
C ILE A 91 19.24 13.06 -8.48
N ASP A 92 20.06 12.57 -7.56
CA ASP A 92 19.72 11.56 -6.56
C ASP A 92 20.42 11.91 -5.25
N THR A 93 19.85 11.56 -4.10
CA THR A 93 20.45 11.89 -2.79
C THR A 93 20.76 10.63 -2.01
N GLU A 94 21.88 10.68 -1.28
CA GLU A 94 22.27 9.64 -0.36
C GLU A 94 22.19 10.14 1.08
N THR A 95 21.53 9.39 1.95
CA THR A 95 21.35 9.73 3.36
C THR A 95 22.14 8.79 4.28
N ASN A 96 22.16 9.10 5.57
CA ASN A 96 22.82 8.27 6.59
C ASN A 96 22.10 6.96 6.92
N ASN A 97 21.59 6.24 5.92
CA ASN A 97 20.73 5.04 6.04
C ASN A 97 19.36 5.34 6.73
N SER A 98 18.99 6.60 6.90
CA SER A 98 17.67 7.01 7.36
C SER A 98 16.76 7.30 6.17
N LEU A 99 15.52 6.81 6.26
CA LEU A 99 14.45 7.12 5.30
C LEU A 99 13.50 8.21 5.83
N GLU A 100 13.93 8.94 6.88
CA GLU A 100 13.14 10.02 7.51
C GLU A 100 13.73 11.38 7.13
N PRO A 101 13.17 12.09 6.11
CA PRO A 101 13.74 13.32 5.58
C PRO A 101 13.98 14.42 6.62
N LEU A 102 13.08 14.53 7.61
CA LEU A 102 13.18 15.56 8.68
C LEU A 102 14.37 15.35 9.62
N THR A 103 14.91 14.15 9.71
CA THR A 103 15.95 13.78 10.70
C THR A 103 17.19 13.17 10.07
N CYS A 104 17.18 12.89 8.77
CA CYS A 104 18.33 12.34 8.09
C CYS A 104 19.47 13.36 7.97
N LEU A 105 20.68 12.83 7.77
CA LEU A 105 21.83 13.61 7.33
C LEU A 105 22.05 13.33 5.84
N LEU A 106 22.27 14.36 5.06
CA LEU A 106 22.66 14.25 3.66
C LEU A 106 24.12 13.79 3.59
N MET A 107 24.36 12.54 3.19
CA MET A 107 25.71 12.01 2.95
C MET A 107 26.34 12.60 1.71
N GLY A 108 25.53 12.88 0.71
CA GLY A 108 25.94 13.52 -0.54
C GLY A 108 24.83 13.53 -1.57
N ALA A 109 25.08 14.21 -2.68
CA ALA A 109 24.20 14.24 -3.83
C ALA A 109 24.91 13.64 -5.04
N CYS A 110 24.15 12.91 -5.86
CA CYS A 110 24.58 12.34 -7.12
C CYS A 110 24.01 13.15 -8.26
N ILE A 111 24.82 13.52 -9.24
CA ILE A 111 24.37 14.33 -10.38
C ILE A 111 24.89 13.77 -11.69
N TYR A 112 24.04 13.86 -12.73
CA TYR A 112 24.45 13.53 -14.10
C TYR A 112 23.82 14.47 -15.13
N THR A 113 24.65 14.94 -16.06
CA THR A 113 24.20 15.66 -17.27
C THR A 113 24.95 15.10 -18.48
N PRO A 114 24.34 15.05 -19.67
CA PRO A 114 25.00 14.54 -20.89
C PRO A 114 26.35 15.22 -21.17
N GLY A 115 27.32 14.40 -21.57
CA GLY A 115 28.67 14.88 -21.89
C GLY A 115 29.62 14.99 -20.67
N GLN A 116 29.11 14.78 -19.46
CA GLN A 116 29.90 14.73 -18.22
C GLN A 116 29.97 13.32 -17.66
N LEU A 117 30.96 13.05 -16.79
CA LEU A 117 30.94 11.87 -15.94
C LEU A 117 29.86 12.02 -14.87
N SER A 118 29.24 10.92 -14.47
CA SER A 118 28.35 10.95 -13.34
C SER A 118 29.13 11.28 -12.06
N ALA A 119 28.62 12.19 -11.25
CA ALA A 119 29.38 12.77 -10.15
C ALA A 119 28.69 12.54 -8.81
N TYR A 120 29.50 12.27 -7.79
CA TYR A 120 29.11 12.25 -6.39
C TYR A 120 29.67 13.49 -5.68
N ILE A 121 28.85 14.16 -4.91
CA ILE A 121 29.19 15.33 -4.12
C ILE A 121 29.12 14.92 -2.65
N PRO A 122 30.25 14.58 -1.97
CA PRO A 122 30.25 14.20 -0.56
C PRO A 122 29.99 15.41 0.35
N VAL A 123 29.23 15.18 1.45
CA VAL A 123 28.88 16.21 2.44
C VAL A 123 29.19 15.77 3.87
N HIS A 124 28.69 14.64 4.34
CA HIS A 124 28.86 14.18 5.72
C HIS A 124 29.63 12.86 5.86
N HIS A 125 30.69 12.70 5.08
CA HIS A 125 31.59 11.58 5.29
C HIS A 125 32.52 11.85 6.48
N THR A 126 32.80 10.81 7.25
CA THR A 126 33.60 10.86 8.47
C THR A 126 34.74 9.84 8.44
N GLN A 127 35.75 10.05 9.27
CA GLN A 127 36.76 9.05 9.51
C GLN A 127 36.11 7.80 10.14
N PRO A 128 36.43 6.58 9.68
CA PRO A 128 35.80 5.36 10.17
C PRO A 128 35.84 5.21 11.68
N GLY A 129 34.67 4.99 12.29
CA GLY A 129 34.54 4.84 13.75
C GLY A 129 34.53 6.13 14.54
N THR A 130 34.47 7.29 13.88
CA THR A 130 34.42 8.61 14.53
C THR A 130 33.34 9.49 13.90
N ASP A 131 33.05 10.63 14.54
CA ASP A 131 32.19 11.69 13.99
C ASP A 131 33.02 12.84 13.35
N ILE A 132 34.33 12.61 13.15
CA ILE A 132 35.22 13.61 12.57
C ILE A 132 35.03 13.61 11.05
N LEU A 133 34.63 14.76 10.51
CA LEU A 133 34.45 14.92 9.08
C LEU A 133 35.77 14.80 8.32
N ILE A 134 35.75 14.24 7.11
CA ILE A 134 36.91 14.24 6.22
C ILE A 134 37.11 15.65 5.62
N GLU A 135 38.34 15.96 5.19
CA GLU A 135 38.67 17.33 4.76
C GLU A 135 38.07 17.69 3.39
N ASN A 136 38.11 16.79 2.44
CA ASN A 136 37.73 17.08 1.03
C ASN A 136 36.28 16.76 0.76
N GLN A 137 35.34 17.58 1.23
CA GLN A 137 33.91 17.50 0.95
C GLN A 137 33.26 18.87 0.98
N LEU A 138 32.07 18.98 0.41
CA LEU A 138 31.28 20.21 0.38
C LEU A 138 30.29 20.27 1.56
N THR A 139 29.51 21.35 1.64
CA THR A 139 28.47 21.55 2.66
C THR A 139 27.09 21.62 1.99
N GLU A 140 26.02 21.49 2.79
CA GLU A 140 24.66 21.69 2.31
C GLU A 140 24.44 23.10 1.75
N LEU A 141 25.15 24.10 2.26
CA LEU A 141 25.09 25.46 1.73
C LEU A 141 25.68 25.54 0.32
N ASP A 142 26.77 24.83 0.07
CA ASP A 142 27.38 24.76 -1.27
C ASP A 142 26.44 24.09 -2.28
N ILE A 143 25.75 23.02 -1.86
CA ILE A 143 24.73 22.37 -2.68
C ILE A 143 23.59 23.34 -2.96
N LYS A 144 23.04 23.99 -1.93
CA LYS A 144 21.97 24.97 -2.04
C LYS A 144 22.29 26.04 -3.08
N GLU A 145 23.44 26.73 -2.91
CA GLU A 145 23.86 27.81 -3.81
C GLU A 145 23.91 27.37 -5.28
N GLN A 146 24.30 26.12 -5.55
CA GLN A 146 24.38 25.62 -6.91
C GLN A 146 23.04 25.09 -7.43
N PHE A 147 22.24 24.40 -6.59
CA PHE A 147 20.98 23.81 -7.00
C PHE A 147 19.89 24.86 -7.22
N GLU A 148 19.89 25.98 -6.52
CA GLU A 148 18.99 27.11 -6.78
C GLU A 148 19.16 27.70 -8.21
N ARG A 149 20.34 27.55 -8.84
CA ARG A 149 20.60 27.96 -10.22
C ARG A 149 19.89 27.09 -11.25
N LEU A 150 19.40 25.90 -10.87
CA LEU A 150 18.72 24.93 -11.75
C LEU A 150 17.25 25.25 -12.01
N SER A 151 16.74 26.40 -11.60
CA SER A 151 15.31 26.78 -11.67
C SER A 151 14.67 26.62 -13.05
N ASN A 152 15.45 26.78 -14.13
CA ASN A 152 15.01 26.59 -15.51
C ASN A 152 15.57 25.32 -16.18
N THR A 153 16.20 24.44 -15.41
CA THR A 153 16.78 23.17 -15.90
C THR A 153 15.82 22.03 -15.61
N LYS A 154 15.67 21.11 -16.54
CA LYS A 154 14.85 19.90 -16.34
C LYS A 154 15.53 18.98 -15.35
N ILE A 155 14.95 18.81 -14.19
CA ILE A 155 15.46 17.94 -13.13
C ILE A 155 14.78 16.58 -13.23
N LEU A 156 15.59 15.54 -13.36
CA LEU A 156 15.16 14.15 -13.42
C LEU A 156 15.48 13.48 -12.09
N MET A 157 14.56 12.71 -11.56
CA MET A 157 14.75 11.92 -10.34
C MET A 157 14.11 10.54 -10.46
N HIS A 158 14.42 9.65 -9.55
CA HIS A 158 13.73 8.38 -9.38
C HIS A 158 13.19 8.26 -7.96
N ASN A 159 11.87 8.20 -7.77
CA ASN A 159 11.21 8.39 -6.48
C ASN A 159 11.55 9.77 -5.87
N GLY A 160 11.55 10.77 -6.74
CA GLY A 160 12.07 12.10 -6.46
C GLY A 160 11.33 12.88 -5.36
N LYS A 161 10.17 12.38 -4.89
CA LYS A 161 9.52 12.93 -3.70
C LYS A 161 10.46 12.88 -2.49
N PHE A 162 11.14 11.74 -2.28
CA PHE A 162 12.10 11.58 -1.20
C PHE A 162 13.29 12.56 -1.32
N ASP A 163 13.87 12.68 -2.51
CA ASP A 163 14.99 13.60 -2.75
C ASP A 163 14.57 15.06 -2.59
N TYR A 164 13.36 15.40 -3.03
CA TYR A 164 12.76 16.72 -2.79
C TYR A 164 12.70 17.04 -1.29
N GLU A 165 12.19 16.12 -0.49
CA GLU A 165 12.06 16.27 0.96
C GLU A 165 13.43 16.38 1.64
N VAL A 166 14.38 15.51 1.27
CA VAL A 166 15.75 15.53 1.81
C VAL A 166 16.43 16.87 1.50
N ILE A 167 16.44 17.31 0.25
CA ILE A 167 17.09 18.57 -0.15
C ILE A 167 16.41 19.78 0.51
N LYS A 168 15.09 19.77 0.61
CA LYS A 168 14.35 20.82 1.31
C LYS A 168 14.69 20.88 2.80
N CYS A 169 14.75 19.72 3.47
CA CYS A 169 15.02 19.67 4.92
C CYS A 169 16.47 19.93 5.28
N THR A 170 17.41 19.46 4.47
CA THR A 170 18.86 19.56 4.77
C THR A 170 19.50 20.80 4.17
N CYS A 171 19.19 21.15 2.93
CA CYS A 171 19.77 22.28 2.22
C CYS A 171 18.87 23.53 2.21
N ASN A 172 17.63 23.46 2.68
CA ASN A 172 16.63 24.53 2.55
C ASN A 172 16.52 25.03 1.10
N CYS A 173 16.44 24.12 0.15
CA CYS A 173 16.34 24.35 -1.29
C CYS A 173 15.16 23.56 -1.85
N VAL A 174 14.36 24.19 -2.71
CA VAL A 174 13.20 23.57 -3.36
C VAL A 174 13.53 23.30 -4.83
N LEU A 175 13.45 22.05 -5.24
CA LEU A 175 13.69 21.63 -6.62
C LEU A 175 12.38 21.41 -7.37
N ASN A 176 12.34 21.87 -8.62
CA ASN A 176 11.20 21.63 -9.49
C ASN A 176 11.44 20.35 -10.33
N ILE A 177 10.89 19.22 -9.88
CA ILE A 177 11.08 17.93 -10.52
C ILE A 177 10.30 17.93 -11.85
N TYR A 178 11.03 17.83 -12.96
CA TYR A 178 10.44 17.74 -14.29
C TYR A 178 9.96 16.31 -14.62
N TRP A 179 10.70 15.29 -14.19
CA TRP A 179 10.40 13.90 -14.50
C TRP A 179 10.82 12.97 -13.36
N ASP A 180 9.89 12.16 -12.89
CA ASP A 180 10.17 11.07 -11.96
C ASP A 180 10.07 9.73 -12.70
N THR A 181 11.20 9.02 -12.77
CA THR A 181 11.29 7.77 -13.53
C THR A 181 10.58 6.59 -12.85
N GLU A 182 10.33 6.61 -11.54
CA GLU A 182 9.50 5.62 -10.87
C GLU A 182 8.02 5.80 -11.23
N ILE A 183 7.53 7.04 -11.18
CA ILE A 183 6.15 7.36 -11.56
C ILE A 183 5.92 7.02 -13.04
N ALA A 184 6.87 7.40 -13.92
CA ALA A 184 6.80 7.07 -15.34
C ALA A 184 6.74 5.55 -15.58
N ALA A 185 7.56 4.75 -14.87
CA ALA A 185 7.55 3.29 -14.96
C ALA A 185 6.17 2.73 -14.59
N ARG A 186 5.60 3.16 -13.47
CA ARG A 186 4.27 2.71 -13.01
C ARG A 186 3.12 3.12 -13.94
N ILE A 187 3.24 4.23 -14.62
CA ILE A 187 2.26 4.67 -15.63
C ILE A 187 2.44 3.88 -16.93
N LEU A 188 3.67 3.59 -17.34
CA LEU A 188 3.95 2.76 -18.50
C LEU A 188 3.51 1.31 -18.31
N ASP A 189 3.80 0.70 -17.16
CA ASP A 189 3.24 -0.61 -16.77
C ASP A 189 3.18 -0.80 -15.24
N GLU A 190 1.97 -0.74 -14.68
CA GLU A 190 1.72 -0.93 -13.26
C GLU A 190 1.94 -2.36 -12.74
N ASN A 191 2.15 -3.33 -13.62
CA ASN A 191 2.42 -4.72 -13.24
C ASN A 191 3.93 -5.02 -13.12
N GLU A 192 4.79 -4.11 -13.61
CA GLU A 192 6.23 -4.24 -13.49
C GLU A 192 6.77 -3.68 -12.15
N LEU A 193 7.94 -4.16 -11.76
CA LEU A 193 8.67 -3.60 -10.61
C LEU A 193 9.28 -2.26 -11.01
N ALA A 194 8.88 -1.18 -10.34
CA ALA A 194 9.25 0.18 -10.73
C ALA A 194 10.64 0.63 -10.23
N GLY A 195 11.32 -0.14 -9.36
CA GLY A 195 12.62 0.25 -8.81
C GLY A 195 13.69 0.47 -9.88
N LEU A 196 14.52 1.51 -9.73
CA LEU A 196 15.46 2.06 -10.69
C LEU A 196 16.31 0.99 -11.39
N LYS A 197 17.07 0.22 -10.63
CA LYS A 197 17.97 -0.82 -11.17
C LYS A 197 17.22 -1.95 -11.86
N LYS A 198 15.99 -2.27 -11.39
CA LYS A 198 15.14 -3.29 -12.02
C LYS A 198 14.64 -2.85 -13.39
N GLN A 199 14.16 -1.61 -13.49
CA GLN A 199 13.73 -1.03 -14.76
C GLN A 199 14.89 -0.90 -15.75
N TYR A 200 16.07 -0.45 -15.28
CA TYR A 200 17.25 -0.33 -16.13
C TYR A 200 17.70 -1.69 -16.68
N ILE A 201 17.79 -2.72 -15.84
CA ILE A 201 18.18 -4.08 -16.25
C ILE A 201 17.14 -4.67 -17.20
N LEU A 202 15.87 -4.43 -16.97
CA LEU A 202 14.78 -4.98 -17.79
C LEU A 202 14.75 -4.36 -19.19
N HIS A 203 14.97 -3.06 -19.30
CA HIS A 203 14.66 -2.32 -20.53
C HIS A 203 15.89 -1.77 -21.26
N ILE A 204 17.01 -1.61 -20.59
CA ILE A 204 18.19 -0.92 -21.17
C ILE A 204 19.40 -1.84 -21.23
N ASP A 205 19.86 -2.39 -20.12
CA ASP A 205 21.09 -3.20 -20.10
C ASP A 205 21.01 -4.36 -19.09
N SER A 206 20.62 -5.52 -19.58
CA SER A 206 20.53 -6.76 -18.78
C SER A 206 21.89 -7.25 -18.25
N THR A 207 23.02 -6.72 -18.76
CA THR A 207 24.36 -7.13 -18.28
C THR A 207 24.67 -6.54 -16.92
N GLN A 208 24.02 -5.44 -16.52
CA GLN A 208 24.23 -4.75 -15.25
C GLN A 208 23.89 -5.59 -14.02
N GLU A 209 23.07 -6.63 -14.15
CA GLU A 209 22.79 -7.55 -13.03
C GLU A 209 24.07 -8.17 -12.43
N LYS A 210 25.14 -8.29 -13.23
CA LYS A 210 26.45 -8.80 -12.79
C LYS A 210 27.18 -7.84 -11.84
N TYR A 211 26.85 -6.56 -11.89
CA TYR A 211 27.54 -5.47 -11.19
C TYR A 211 26.74 -4.90 -10.02
N ASP A 212 25.73 -5.64 -9.56
CA ASP A 212 24.95 -5.27 -8.36
C ASP A 212 25.85 -5.33 -7.12
N ILE A 213 26.25 -4.16 -6.62
CA ILE A 213 27.10 -3.97 -5.44
C ILE A 213 26.33 -3.36 -4.25
N GLU A 214 25.07 -2.99 -4.42
CA GLU A 214 24.24 -2.37 -3.36
C GLU A 214 24.29 -3.15 -2.03
N HIS A 215 24.31 -4.48 -2.10
CA HIS A 215 24.37 -5.33 -0.92
C HIS A 215 25.64 -5.15 -0.07
N LEU A 216 26.72 -4.56 -0.63
CA LEU A 216 27.98 -4.31 0.08
C LEU A 216 27.87 -3.18 1.09
N PHE A 217 26.99 -2.20 0.85
CA PHE A 217 26.83 -1.04 1.72
C PHE A 217 25.82 -1.29 2.85
N GLN A 218 25.16 -2.46 2.88
CA GLN A 218 24.24 -2.82 3.95
C GLN A 218 24.97 -3.19 5.24
N GLY A 219 24.58 -2.55 6.34
CA GLY A 219 25.12 -2.84 7.69
C GLY A 219 26.45 -2.18 8.02
N ILE A 220 26.77 -1.11 7.29
CA ILE A 220 27.83 -0.16 7.62
C ILE A 220 27.27 1.26 7.43
N PRO A 221 27.64 2.24 8.29
CA PRO A 221 27.33 3.65 8.05
C PRO A 221 27.96 4.13 6.74
N TYR A 222 27.18 4.73 5.86
CA TYR A 222 27.68 5.28 4.59
C TYR A 222 28.78 6.32 4.81
N ALA A 223 28.71 7.07 5.91
CA ALA A 223 29.69 8.06 6.33
C ALA A 223 31.13 7.49 6.39
N TYR A 224 31.30 6.20 6.69
CA TYR A 224 32.63 5.57 6.85
C TYR A 224 33.24 5.07 5.53
N VAL A 225 32.44 5.05 4.45
CA VAL A 225 32.93 4.61 3.13
C VAL A 225 33.64 5.78 2.46
N LYS A 226 34.82 5.54 1.89
CA LYS A 226 35.52 6.59 1.13
C LYS A 226 34.68 7.12 -0.02
N PRO A 227 34.56 8.43 -0.24
CA PRO A 227 33.75 9.02 -1.32
C PRO A 227 34.02 8.42 -2.70
N GLU A 228 35.27 8.11 -3.04
CA GLU A 228 35.64 7.55 -4.32
C GLU A 228 35.09 6.13 -4.54
N ILE A 229 34.95 5.37 -3.45
CA ILE A 229 34.36 4.02 -3.50
C ILE A 229 32.85 4.11 -3.47
N PHE A 230 32.31 5.02 -2.66
CA PHE A 230 30.87 5.23 -2.55
C PHE A 230 30.30 5.77 -3.86
N ALA A 231 31.02 6.65 -4.54
CA ALA A 231 30.64 7.19 -5.85
C ALA A 231 30.38 6.11 -6.93
N LEU A 232 31.11 4.98 -6.87
CA LEU A 232 30.89 3.87 -7.81
C LEU A 232 29.52 3.22 -7.65
N TYR A 233 28.93 3.30 -6.49
CA TYR A 233 27.55 2.90 -6.21
C TYR A 233 26.58 4.05 -6.46
N ALA A 234 26.75 5.15 -5.73
CA ALA A 234 25.81 6.24 -5.65
C ALA A 234 25.69 7.03 -6.97
N ALA A 235 26.82 7.50 -7.53
CA ALA A 235 26.78 8.28 -8.75
C ALA A 235 26.19 7.53 -9.95
N THR A 236 26.22 6.20 -9.94
CA THR A 236 25.62 5.39 -11.00
C THR A 236 24.12 5.59 -11.10
N ASP A 237 23.44 5.86 -10.00
CA ASP A 237 21.98 5.98 -9.95
C ASP A 237 21.50 7.24 -10.70
N ALA A 238 22.20 8.36 -10.62
CA ALA A 238 21.91 9.53 -11.45
C ALA A 238 22.07 9.28 -12.97
N TYR A 239 23.12 8.55 -13.38
CA TYR A 239 23.30 8.13 -14.78
C TYR A 239 22.19 7.21 -15.26
N ILE A 240 21.86 6.19 -14.47
CA ILE A 240 20.79 5.24 -14.78
C ILE A 240 19.44 5.94 -14.88
N THR A 241 19.16 6.89 -13.98
CA THR A 241 17.94 7.71 -14.01
C THR A 241 17.82 8.48 -15.33
N TYR A 242 18.89 9.11 -15.80
CA TYR A 242 18.91 9.78 -17.10
C TYR A 242 18.66 8.80 -18.26
N ARG A 243 19.33 7.64 -18.26
CA ARG A 243 19.15 6.65 -19.32
C ARG A 243 17.74 6.07 -19.34
N LEU A 244 17.15 5.87 -18.15
CA LEU A 244 15.77 5.40 -18.02
C LEU A 244 14.79 6.47 -18.51
N TYR A 245 15.03 7.75 -18.21
CA TYR A 245 14.27 8.86 -18.77
C TYR A 245 14.25 8.85 -20.29
N GLU A 246 15.41 8.69 -20.95
CA GLU A 246 15.48 8.63 -22.41
C GLU A 246 14.59 7.53 -22.99
N TRP A 247 14.70 6.32 -22.44
CA TRP A 247 13.88 5.20 -22.84
C TRP A 247 12.39 5.44 -22.58
N GLN A 248 12.03 5.93 -21.41
CA GLN A 248 10.63 6.22 -21.04
C GLN A 248 10.01 7.28 -21.95
N LYS A 249 10.76 8.33 -22.29
CA LYS A 249 10.35 9.36 -23.24
C LYS A 249 10.02 8.76 -24.60
N GLU A 250 10.84 7.82 -25.07
CA GLU A 250 10.55 7.09 -26.32
C GLU A 250 9.27 6.26 -26.22
N GLN A 251 9.05 5.60 -25.05
CA GLN A 251 7.81 4.83 -24.86
C GLN A 251 6.57 5.73 -24.88
N PHE A 252 6.60 6.88 -24.19
CA PHE A 252 5.48 7.83 -24.21
C PHE A 252 5.21 8.42 -25.59
N ASN A 253 6.23 8.59 -26.42
CA ASN A 253 6.09 9.09 -27.79
C ASN A 253 5.51 8.06 -28.78
N LYS A 254 5.29 6.82 -28.37
CA LYS A 254 4.66 5.82 -29.24
C LYS A 254 3.20 6.17 -29.50
N PRO A 255 2.72 5.96 -30.76
CA PRO A 255 1.32 6.21 -31.11
C PRO A 255 0.36 5.48 -30.14
N GLY A 256 -0.65 6.20 -29.67
CA GLY A 256 -1.65 5.70 -28.73
C GLY A 256 -1.30 5.94 -27.26
N ASN A 257 -0.14 6.50 -26.92
CA ASN A 257 0.26 6.84 -25.55
C ASN A 257 0.09 8.32 -25.22
N GLU A 258 -0.52 9.13 -26.08
CA GLU A 258 -0.67 10.58 -25.91
C GLU A 258 -1.42 10.92 -24.62
N LYS A 259 -2.54 10.23 -24.35
CA LYS A 259 -3.30 10.41 -23.11
C LYS A 259 -2.55 9.92 -21.88
N LEU A 260 -1.76 8.86 -22.04
CA LEU A 260 -0.94 8.32 -20.97
C LEU A 260 0.16 9.31 -20.58
N PHE A 261 0.76 9.98 -21.59
CA PHE A 261 1.73 11.04 -21.38
C PHE A 261 1.07 12.29 -20.75
N ASP A 262 -0.13 12.66 -21.21
CA ASP A 262 -0.90 13.76 -20.61
C ASP A 262 -1.22 13.49 -19.14
N LEU A 263 -1.66 12.26 -18.80
CA LEU A 263 -1.85 11.82 -17.41
C LEU A 263 -0.56 11.95 -16.59
N PHE A 264 0.56 11.46 -17.13
CA PHE A 264 1.85 11.53 -16.44
C PHE A 264 2.26 12.98 -16.14
N MET A 265 2.26 13.85 -17.16
CA MET A 265 2.74 15.22 -17.02
C MET A 265 1.77 16.15 -16.29
N ASN A 266 0.45 15.98 -16.47
CA ASN A 266 -0.55 16.95 -16.02
C ASN A 266 -1.36 16.48 -14.79
N VAL A 267 -1.23 15.22 -14.40
CA VAL A 267 -1.88 14.68 -13.19
C VAL A 267 -0.85 14.15 -12.20
N GLU A 268 0.01 13.22 -12.62
CA GLU A 268 0.90 12.52 -11.69
C GLU A 268 2.09 13.37 -11.24
N MET A 269 2.82 13.98 -12.18
CA MET A 269 3.99 14.80 -11.83
C MET A 269 3.63 16.03 -10.96
N PRO A 270 2.53 16.76 -11.21
CA PRO A 270 2.14 17.88 -10.36
C PRO A 270 1.77 17.49 -8.91
N VAL A 271 1.45 16.24 -8.65
CA VAL A 271 1.08 15.74 -7.31
C VAL A 271 2.32 15.42 -6.46
N VAL A 272 3.50 15.22 -7.06
CA VAL A 272 4.74 14.92 -6.32
C VAL A 272 5.03 15.96 -5.23
N PRO A 273 5.14 17.27 -5.54
CA PRO A 273 5.38 18.28 -4.50
C PRO A 273 4.20 18.41 -3.52
N VAL A 274 2.96 18.12 -3.93
CA VAL A 274 1.80 18.13 -3.03
C VAL A 274 1.96 17.05 -1.95
N CYS A 275 2.33 15.83 -2.34
CA CYS A 275 2.59 14.75 -1.39
C CYS A 275 3.77 15.07 -0.47
N ALA A 276 4.88 15.57 -1.02
CA ALA A 276 6.05 15.93 -0.23
C ALA A 276 5.73 17.01 0.83
N GLU A 277 5.03 18.07 0.43
CA GLU A 277 4.66 19.14 1.37
C GLU A 277 3.67 18.66 2.44
N MET A 278 2.72 17.79 2.08
CA MET A 278 1.80 17.16 3.01
C MET A 278 2.53 16.26 4.01
N GLU A 279 3.47 15.45 3.56
CA GLU A 279 4.31 14.59 4.41
C GLU A 279 5.19 15.42 5.34
N LEU A 280 5.86 16.45 4.82
CA LEU A 280 6.72 17.34 5.62
C LEU A 280 5.94 18.17 6.64
N TYR A 281 4.71 18.56 6.31
CA TYR A 281 3.86 19.27 7.28
C TYR A 281 3.39 18.35 8.39
N GLY A 282 2.98 17.11 8.07
CA GLY A 282 2.53 16.10 9.02
C GLY A 282 1.22 16.48 9.74
N ILE A 283 0.88 15.72 10.79
CA ILE A 283 -0.35 15.92 11.58
C ILE A 283 -0.08 15.73 13.06
N GLU A 284 -0.64 16.58 13.91
CA GLU A 284 -0.42 16.50 15.36
C GLU A 284 -1.20 15.34 15.99
N ILE A 285 -0.59 14.68 16.99
CA ILE A 285 -1.17 13.56 17.72
C ILE A 285 -1.32 13.91 19.20
N ASP A 286 -2.54 13.80 19.73
CA ASP A 286 -2.79 13.90 21.17
C ASP A 286 -2.27 12.64 21.88
N LYS A 287 -1.03 12.69 22.34
CA LYS A 287 -0.35 11.57 23.01
C LYS A 287 -1.00 11.20 24.34
N GLU A 288 -1.57 12.18 25.05
CA GLU A 288 -2.23 11.92 26.33
C GLU A 288 -3.58 11.20 26.12
N TYR A 289 -4.35 11.61 25.13
CA TYR A 289 -5.54 10.90 24.71
C TYR A 289 -5.18 9.46 24.23
N ALA A 290 -4.18 9.34 23.37
CA ALA A 290 -3.73 8.03 22.85
C ALA A 290 -3.34 7.08 23.99
N LYS A 291 -2.65 7.58 25.03
CA LYS A 291 -2.29 6.79 26.21
C LYS A 291 -3.51 6.32 27.00
N ARG A 292 -4.51 7.18 27.19
CA ARG A 292 -5.76 6.78 27.85
C ARG A 292 -6.52 5.75 27.03
N LEU A 293 -6.56 5.93 25.70
CA LEU A 293 -7.18 4.98 24.77
C LEU A 293 -6.47 3.62 24.80
N SER A 294 -5.15 3.61 24.79
CA SER A 294 -4.32 2.41 24.96
C SER A 294 -4.70 1.64 26.22
N ASN A 295 -4.74 2.33 27.38
CA ASN A 295 -5.13 1.72 28.65
C ASN A 295 -6.55 1.10 28.59
N LYS A 296 -7.52 1.81 27.99
CA LYS A 296 -8.89 1.30 27.78
C LYS A 296 -8.90 0.00 26.98
N TYR A 297 -8.19 -0.03 25.86
CA TYR A 297 -8.19 -1.18 24.96
C TYR A 297 -7.41 -2.37 25.51
N HIS A 298 -6.28 -2.15 26.19
CA HIS A 298 -5.56 -3.21 26.89
C HIS A 298 -6.43 -3.84 27.97
N LYS A 299 -7.17 -3.04 28.76
CA LYS A 299 -8.12 -3.55 29.75
C LYS A 299 -9.23 -4.40 29.08
N LYS A 300 -9.78 -3.99 27.94
CA LYS A 300 -10.75 -4.80 27.17
C LYS A 300 -10.13 -6.15 26.76
N VAL A 301 -8.88 -6.18 26.32
CA VAL A 301 -8.18 -7.44 25.99
C VAL A 301 -8.06 -8.34 27.21
N ASP A 302 -7.73 -7.79 28.38
CA ASP A 302 -7.62 -8.56 29.64
C ASP A 302 -8.99 -9.15 30.04
N GLU A 303 -10.07 -8.39 29.89
CA GLU A 303 -11.43 -8.87 30.13
C GLU A 303 -11.82 -10.02 29.17
N VAL A 304 -11.46 -9.90 27.88
CA VAL A 304 -11.69 -10.97 26.88
C VAL A 304 -10.80 -12.20 27.18
N ASN A 305 -9.55 -12.00 27.58
CA ASN A 305 -8.66 -13.10 28.00
C ASN A 305 -9.25 -13.88 29.18
N ALA A 306 -9.79 -13.19 30.18
CA ALA A 306 -10.44 -13.85 31.32
C ALA A 306 -11.67 -14.68 30.88
N LYS A 307 -12.46 -14.18 29.92
CA LYS A 307 -13.58 -14.94 29.32
C LYS A 307 -13.07 -16.16 28.53
N ILE A 308 -11.97 -16.01 27.78
CA ILE A 308 -11.33 -17.11 27.06
C ILE A 308 -10.83 -18.18 28.00
N ASP A 309 -10.20 -17.83 29.12
CA ASP A 309 -9.70 -18.77 30.13
C ASP A 309 -10.86 -19.52 30.80
N ALA A 310 -11.95 -18.81 31.09
CA ALA A 310 -13.17 -19.45 31.64
C ALA A 310 -13.79 -20.42 30.62
N GLU A 311 -13.79 -20.08 29.33
CA GLU A 311 -14.31 -20.97 28.27
C GLU A 311 -13.39 -22.17 28.06
N LEU A 312 -12.06 -21.96 28.02
CA LEU A 312 -11.06 -23.04 27.88
C LEU A 312 -11.11 -24.02 29.06
N SER A 313 -11.43 -23.54 30.28
CA SER A 313 -11.54 -24.40 31.46
C SER A 313 -12.61 -25.49 31.31
N LYS A 314 -13.67 -25.24 30.54
CA LYS A 314 -14.70 -26.25 30.20
C LYS A 314 -14.16 -27.40 29.35
N TYR A 315 -13.04 -27.21 28.69
CA TYR A 315 -12.40 -28.21 27.84
C TYR A 315 -11.13 -28.83 28.43
N SER A 316 -10.79 -28.50 29.68
CA SER A 316 -9.56 -28.92 30.37
C SER A 316 -9.31 -30.43 30.31
N ASP A 317 -10.35 -31.22 30.53
CA ASP A 317 -10.25 -32.70 30.53
C ASP A 317 -9.98 -33.22 29.11
N LYS A 318 -10.64 -32.65 28.09
CA LYS A 318 -10.41 -33.03 26.70
C LYS A 318 -9.01 -32.63 26.23
N ILE A 319 -8.52 -31.47 26.62
CA ILE A 319 -7.17 -30.98 26.32
C ILE A 319 -6.14 -31.91 26.98
N SER A 320 -6.34 -32.27 28.24
CA SER A 320 -5.45 -33.15 28.99
C SER A 320 -5.41 -34.56 28.40
N ALA A 321 -6.57 -35.14 28.07
CA ALA A 321 -6.66 -36.46 27.43
C ALA A 321 -5.96 -36.45 26.04
N TRP A 322 -6.13 -35.39 25.24
CA TRP A 322 -5.44 -35.26 23.96
C TRP A 322 -3.92 -35.18 24.12
N ARG A 323 -3.42 -34.42 25.10
CA ARG A 323 -1.98 -34.32 25.40
C ARG A 323 -1.39 -35.67 25.79
N LEU A 324 -2.03 -36.40 26.71
CA LEU A 324 -1.60 -37.72 27.12
C LEU A 324 -1.54 -38.71 25.95
N THR A 325 -2.57 -38.72 25.10
CA THR A 325 -2.63 -39.58 23.92
C THR A 325 -1.51 -39.23 22.92
N LYS A 326 -1.26 -37.95 22.66
CA LYS A 326 -0.18 -37.53 21.75
C LYS A 326 1.20 -37.84 22.31
N GLU A 327 1.39 -37.70 23.60
CA GLU A 327 2.67 -38.02 24.26
C GLU A 327 2.94 -39.51 24.25
N ALA A 328 1.92 -40.37 24.50
CA ALA A 328 2.04 -41.82 24.37
C ALA A 328 2.41 -42.25 22.94
N ASN A 329 1.67 -41.77 21.94
CA ASN A 329 1.92 -42.04 20.52
C ASN A 329 3.31 -41.55 20.07
N TYR A 330 3.80 -40.49 20.67
CA TYR A 330 5.10 -39.91 20.39
C TYR A 330 6.25 -40.78 20.97
N LYS A 331 6.14 -41.23 22.21
CA LYS A 331 7.08 -42.13 22.82
C LYS A 331 7.17 -43.46 22.06
N GLU A 332 6.05 -43.95 21.55
CA GLU A 332 5.99 -45.18 20.76
C GLU A 332 6.72 -45.03 19.40
N ARG A 333 6.49 -43.93 18.69
CA ARG A 333 7.09 -43.69 17.37
C ARG A 333 8.60 -43.38 17.41
N ASN A 334 9.10 -42.82 18.50
CA ASN A 334 10.51 -42.40 18.65
C ASN A 334 11.31 -43.29 19.59
N SER A 335 11.02 -44.59 19.61
CA SER A 335 11.72 -45.58 20.43
C SER A 335 13.15 -45.91 19.97
N LYS A 336 13.69 -45.26 18.94
CA LYS A 336 15.05 -45.47 18.46
C LYS A 336 15.99 -44.36 18.95
N PRO A 337 17.14 -44.70 19.55
CA PRO A 337 18.14 -43.73 19.98
C PRO A 337 18.84 -43.09 18.76
N ASN A 338 19.39 -41.88 18.96
CA ASN A 338 20.30 -41.25 17.99
C ASN A 338 21.65 -42.00 17.93
N LYS A 339 22.60 -41.57 17.05
CA LYS A 339 23.92 -42.19 16.91
C LYS A 339 24.78 -42.17 18.19
N SER A 340 24.44 -41.36 19.21
CA SER A 340 25.07 -41.25 20.51
C SER A 340 24.38 -42.08 21.61
N GLY A 341 23.31 -42.83 21.27
CA GLY A 341 22.55 -43.63 22.24
C GLY A 341 21.50 -42.86 23.01
N GLU A 342 21.31 -41.55 22.74
CA GLU A 342 20.31 -40.69 23.39
C GLU A 342 19.02 -40.62 22.59
N PHE A 343 17.89 -40.65 23.29
CA PHE A 343 16.56 -40.44 22.70
C PHE A 343 16.30 -38.95 22.51
N THR A 344 16.65 -38.42 21.33
CA THR A 344 16.38 -37.00 21.00
C THR A 344 14.99 -36.86 20.39
N TYR A 345 14.11 -36.26 21.17
CA TYR A 345 12.71 -36.06 20.77
C TYR A 345 12.53 -34.68 20.09
N LYS A 346 12.35 -34.64 18.78
CA LYS A 346 11.85 -33.45 18.08
C LYS A 346 10.36 -33.65 17.77
N LYS A 347 9.48 -33.04 18.59
CA LYS A 347 8.05 -33.00 18.32
C LYS A 347 7.81 -32.13 17.07
N SER A 348 6.96 -32.59 16.13
CA SER A 348 6.51 -31.71 15.06
C SER A 348 5.63 -30.60 15.65
N LYS A 349 5.62 -29.41 15.01
CA LYS A 349 4.79 -28.28 15.47
C LYS A 349 3.31 -28.66 15.58
N ASN A 350 2.83 -29.58 14.74
CA ASN A 350 1.44 -30.04 14.69
C ASN A 350 1.07 -31.03 15.83
N GLU A 351 2.02 -31.39 16.69
CA GLU A 351 1.83 -32.31 17.82
C GLU A 351 2.09 -31.62 19.17
N GLN A 352 2.29 -30.31 19.16
CA GLN A 352 2.59 -29.51 20.34
C GLN A 352 1.41 -28.58 20.65
N LEU A 353 0.82 -28.73 21.80
CA LEU A 353 -0.15 -27.84 22.40
C LEU A 353 0.41 -27.30 23.70
N GLU A 354 0.66 -26.00 23.76
CA GLU A 354 1.17 -25.31 24.96
C GLU A 354 0.13 -25.31 26.08
N ASN A 355 0.56 -25.02 27.31
CA ASN A 355 -0.32 -24.91 28.45
C ASN A 355 -0.21 -23.54 29.13
N PRO A 356 -1.18 -22.66 28.98
CA PRO A 356 -2.41 -22.79 28.16
C PRO A 356 -2.14 -22.79 26.62
N PRO A 357 -3.11 -23.26 25.80
CA PRO A 357 -2.98 -23.22 24.33
C PRO A 357 -2.76 -21.81 23.82
N GLN A 358 -1.81 -21.63 22.88
CA GLN A 358 -1.55 -20.34 22.22
C GLN A 358 -2.57 -20.11 21.09
N LEU A 359 -3.67 -19.44 21.40
CA LEU A 359 -4.80 -19.28 20.46
C LEU A 359 -4.50 -18.33 19.29
N ASN A 360 -3.44 -17.50 19.39
CA ASN A 360 -2.92 -16.71 18.28
C ASN A 360 -2.12 -17.57 17.29
N SER A 361 -1.67 -18.76 17.67
CA SER A 361 -1.03 -19.70 16.77
C SER A 361 -2.07 -20.46 15.95
N PRO A 362 -2.12 -20.29 14.60
CA PRO A 362 -3.08 -21.01 13.76
C PRO A 362 -3.00 -22.55 13.94
N THR A 363 -1.79 -23.07 14.18
CA THR A 363 -1.58 -24.50 14.38
C THR A 363 -2.18 -24.97 15.70
N GLN A 364 -1.95 -24.26 16.81
CA GLN A 364 -2.48 -24.65 18.12
C GLN A 364 -4.00 -24.48 18.18
N LEU A 365 -4.52 -23.41 17.58
CA LEU A 365 -5.97 -23.21 17.47
C LEU A 365 -6.62 -24.30 16.61
N ALA A 366 -6.00 -24.71 15.50
CA ALA A 366 -6.49 -25.81 14.69
C ALA A 366 -6.52 -27.15 15.46
N ILE A 367 -5.53 -27.43 16.33
CA ILE A 367 -5.54 -28.57 17.22
C ILE A 367 -6.73 -28.49 18.16
N LEU A 368 -6.95 -27.37 18.84
CA LEU A 368 -8.08 -27.16 19.72
C LEU A 368 -9.42 -27.42 19.02
N LEU A 369 -9.66 -26.75 17.91
CA LEU A 369 -10.97 -26.83 17.22
C LEU A 369 -11.22 -28.19 16.57
N TYR A 370 -10.27 -28.72 15.82
CA TYR A 370 -10.51 -29.92 14.99
C TYR A 370 -10.14 -31.21 15.69
N ASP A 371 -9.03 -31.26 16.46
CA ASP A 371 -8.57 -32.52 17.07
C ASP A 371 -9.15 -32.74 18.46
N ILE A 372 -9.44 -31.68 19.23
CA ILE A 372 -9.94 -31.76 20.58
C ILE A 372 -11.46 -31.57 20.64
N LEU A 373 -12.00 -30.52 19.98
CA LEU A 373 -13.42 -30.24 19.99
C LEU A 373 -14.18 -31.00 18.90
N GLY A 374 -13.48 -31.54 17.89
CA GLY A 374 -14.06 -32.37 16.84
C GLY A 374 -14.94 -31.57 15.84
N THR A 375 -14.69 -30.29 15.65
CA THR A 375 -15.46 -29.48 14.71
C THR A 375 -15.24 -29.96 13.27
N PRO A 376 -16.30 -30.00 12.41
CA PRO A 376 -16.15 -30.38 11.03
C PRO A 376 -15.41 -29.30 10.22
N ALA A 377 -14.70 -29.72 9.17
CA ALA A 377 -14.05 -28.81 8.23
C ALA A 377 -15.09 -27.90 7.55
N GLN A 378 -14.91 -26.59 7.63
CA GLN A 378 -15.83 -25.60 7.05
C GLN A 378 -15.46 -25.22 5.62
N ASP A 379 -14.21 -25.44 5.20
CA ASP A 379 -13.71 -25.16 3.87
C ASP A 379 -12.92 -26.37 3.33
N LYS A 380 -13.26 -26.83 2.13
CA LYS A 380 -12.56 -27.95 1.46
C LYS A 380 -11.13 -27.61 1.05
N LYS A 381 -10.85 -26.34 0.77
CA LYS A 381 -9.49 -25.89 0.40
C LYS A 381 -8.59 -25.71 1.61
N SER A 382 -9.18 -25.36 2.74
CA SER A 382 -8.49 -25.18 4.02
C SER A 382 -9.21 -25.94 5.15
N PRO A 383 -9.13 -27.29 5.17
CA PRO A 383 -9.94 -28.11 6.08
C PRO A 383 -9.66 -27.85 7.58
N ARG A 384 -8.52 -27.28 7.90
CA ARG A 384 -8.09 -26.91 9.26
C ARG A 384 -7.85 -25.41 9.38
N GLY A 385 -8.58 -24.61 8.60
CA GLY A 385 -8.49 -23.16 8.62
C GLY A 385 -8.91 -22.55 9.95
N THR A 386 -8.26 -21.45 10.33
CA THR A 386 -8.54 -20.68 11.53
C THR A 386 -8.69 -19.19 11.24
N GLY A 387 -8.96 -18.87 9.97
CA GLY A 387 -9.27 -17.51 9.53
C GLY A 387 -10.64 -17.06 10.01
N GLU A 388 -10.90 -15.76 9.93
CA GLU A 388 -12.12 -15.12 10.43
C GLU A 388 -13.39 -15.77 9.91
N GLU A 389 -13.54 -15.88 8.58
CA GLU A 389 -14.73 -16.48 7.94
C GLU A 389 -15.00 -17.93 8.39
N ILE A 390 -13.93 -18.69 8.68
CA ILE A 390 -14.03 -20.06 9.13
C ILE A 390 -14.47 -20.11 10.60
N LEU A 391 -13.89 -19.26 11.45
CA LEU A 391 -14.27 -19.18 12.86
C LEU A 391 -15.74 -18.76 13.03
N GLN A 392 -16.22 -17.80 12.24
CA GLN A 392 -17.63 -17.40 12.20
C GLN A 392 -18.55 -18.57 11.82
N LYS A 393 -18.16 -19.41 10.85
CA LYS A 393 -18.95 -20.59 10.45
C LYS A 393 -18.93 -21.71 11.48
N ILE A 394 -17.87 -21.84 12.28
CA ILE A 394 -17.79 -22.83 13.36
C ILE A 394 -18.80 -22.49 14.47
N ASN A 395 -19.07 -21.20 14.72
CA ASN A 395 -20.12 -20.71 15.63
C ASN A 395 -20.04 -21.32 17.05
N LEU A 396 -18.85 -21.39 17.64
CA LEU A 396 -18.62 -21.77 19.01
C LEU A 396 -18.28 -20.52 19.85
N PRO A 397 -18.75 -20.43 21.13
CA PRO A 397 -18.43 -19.27 21.98
C PRO A 397 -16.93 -18.93 22.07
N ILE A 398 -16.07 -19.92 22.06
CA ILE A 398 -14.62 -19.71 22.04
C ILE A 398 -14.16 -19.03 20.74
N CYS A 399 -14.81 -19.29 19.59
CA CYS A 399 -14.47 -18.67 18.32
C CYS A 399 -14.81 -17.17 18.32
N ASP A 400 -15.96 -16.78 18.87
CA ASP A 400 -16.39 -15.40 18.97
C ASP A 400 -15.42 -14.59 19.86
N LEU A 401 -15.05 -15.14 21.01
CA LEU A 401 -14.07 -14.52 21.91
C LEU A 401 -12.68 -14.38 21.26
N ILE A 402 -12.25 -15.36 20.46
CA ILE A 402 -10.99 -15.28 19.72
C ILE A 402 -11.06 -14.19 18.63
N LEU A 403 -12.17 -14.05 17.94
CA LEU A 403 -12.38 -13.01 16.93
C LEU A 403 -12.39 -11.62 17.58
N GLU A 404 -13.09 -11.44 18.69
CA GLU A 404 -13.08 -10.22 19.49
C GLU A 404 -11.66 -9.84 19.92
N LYS A 405 -10.92 -10.79 20.53
CA LYS A 405 -9.52 -10.58 20.92
C LYS A 405 -8.65 -10.16 19.76
N ARG A 406 -8.70 -10.89 18.64
CA ARG A 406 -7.91 -10.57 17.44
C ARG A 406 -8.21 -9.19 16.89
N GLY A 407 -9.48 -8.80 16.91
CA GLY A 407 -9.92 -7.44 16.53
C GLY A 407 -9.28 -6.37 17.40
N LEU A 408 -9.37 -6.53 18.73
CA LEU A 408 -8.78 -5.59 19.70
C LEU A 408 -7.25 -5.55 19.59
N GLU A 409 -6.57 -6.70 19.54
CA GLU A 409 -5.09 -6.76 19.39
C GLU A 409 -4.61 -6.12 18.10
N LYS A 410 -5.38 -6.26 17.00
CA LYS A 410 -5.08 -5.58 15.73
C LYS A 410 -5.21 -4.07 15.87
N LEU A 411 -6.26 -3.57 16.51
CA LEU A 411 -6.44 -2.13 16.74
C LEU A 411 -5.32 -1.55 17.59
N ILE A 412 -4.94 -2.23 18.67
CA ILE A 412 -3.85 -1.84 19.56
C ILE A 412 -2.52 -1.80 18.78
N GLY A 413 -2.12 -2.93 18.23
CA GLY A 413 -0.78 -3.09 17.65
C GLY A 413 -0.58 -2.38 16.31
N THR A 414 -1.67 -2.07 15.57
CA THR A 414 -1.56 -1.40 14.28
C THR A 414 -1.74 0.11 14.40
N TYR A 415 -2.57 0.58 15.34
CA TYR A 415 -2.97 1.99 15.40
C TYR A 415 -2.72 2.61 16.78
N ILE A 416 -3.35 2.09 17.85
CA ILE A 416 -3.44 2.80 19.13
C ILE A 416 -2.06 2.98 19.78
N ASP A 417 -1.26 1.92 19.85
CA ASP A 417 0.09 1.98 20.41
C ASP A 417 1.11 2.45 19.37
N LYS A 418 0.88 2.08 18.08
CA LYS A 418 1.86 2.32 17.02
C LYS A 418 1.92 3.77 16.55
N ILE A 419 0.78 4.45 16.42
CA ILE A 419 0.72 5.84 15.91
C ILE A 419 1.54 6.79 16.80
N PRO A 420 1.39 6.79 18.15
CA PRO A 420 2.20 7.66 19.02
C PRO A 420 3.72 7.39 18.96
N GLU A 421 4.13 6.14 18.68
CA GLU A 421 5.55 5.78 18.50
C GLU A 421 6.17 6.37 17.23
N CYS A 422 5.34 6.64 16.21
CA CYS A 422 5.79 7.19 14.94
C CYS A 422 5.87 8.72 14.92
N VAL A 423 5.49 9.39 16.02
CA VAL A 423 5.54 10.85 16.11
C VAL A 423 6.99 11.34 16.16
N ASN A 424 7.34 12.27 15.27
CA ASN A 424 8.67 12.86 15.20
C ASN A 424 8.97 13.72 16.45
N SER A 425 10.16 13.56 16.99
CA SER A 425 10.57 14.27 18.20
C SER A 425 10.94 15.74 17.98
N LYS A 426 11.20 16.16 16.74
CA LYS A 426 11.59 17.55 16.41
C LYS A 426 10.41 18.51 16.47
N ASP A 427 9.27 18.11 15.96
CA ASP A 427 8.08 18.96 15.78
C ASP A 427 6.81 18.39 16.43
N ASN A 428 6.90 17.20 17.02
CA ASN A 428 5.79 16.51 17.68
C ASN A 428 4.64 16.15 16.73
N ARG A 429 4.91 16.03 15.43
CA ARG A 429 3.94 15.66 14.40
C ARG A 429 4.22 14.26 13.83
N LEU A 430 3.20 13.65 13.28
CA LEU A 430 3.25 12.37 12.58
C LEU A 430 3.40 12.62 11.07
N HIS A 431 4.44 12.07 10.48
CA HIS A 431 4.77 12.20 9.05
C HIS A 431 4.56 10.84 8.37
N ALA A 432 3.32 10.55 8.00
CA ALA A 432 3.03 9.32 7.26
C ALA A 432 3.44 9.46 5.79
N HIS A 433 3.95 8.38 5.20
CA HIS A 433 4.32 8.36 3.78
C HIS A 433 3.11 8.07 2.91
N PHE A 434 2.93 8.83 1.82
CA PHE A 434 1.88 8.66 0.83
C PHE A 434 2.48 8.25 -0.51
N ASN A 435 2.19 7.03 -0.95
CA ASN A 435 2.55 6.59 -2.30
C ASN A 435 1.37 6.87 -3.23
N GLN A 436 1.55 7.83 -4.14
CA GLN A 436 0.49 8.25 -5.07
C GLN A 436 0.06 7.16 -6.07
N LEU A 437 0.91 6.16 -6.31
CA LEU A 437 0.63 5.00 -7.18
C LEU A 437 0.75 3.67 -6.42
N GLY A 438 0.35 3.65 -5.15
CA GLY A 438 0.45 2.47 -4.29
C GLY A 438 -0.47 1.32 -4.68
N ALA A 439 -1.56 1.59 -5.41
CA ALA A 439 -2.46 0.58 -5.96
C ALA A 439 -2.43 0.56 -7.48
N GLY A 440 -2.61 -0.61 -8.09
CA GLY A 440 -2.68 -0.75 -9.56
C GLY A 440 -3.84 0.01 -10.21
N THR A 441 -4.82 0.49 -9.44
CA THR A 441 -5.88 1.40 -9.89
C THR A 441 -5.46 2.88 -9.88
N GLY A 442 -4.25 3.19 -9.41
CA GLY A 442 -3.78 4.57 -9.26
C GLY A 442 -4.20 5.26 -7.95
N ARG A 443 -4.90 4.54 -7.05
CA ARG A 443 -5.20 5.06 -5.70
C ARG A 443 -3.94 5.21 -4.89
N PHE A 444 -3.96 6.15 -3.95
CA PHE A 444 -2.93 6.29 -2.94
C PHE A 444 -2.85 5.06 -2.04
N SER A 445 -1.69 4.81 -1.49
CA SER A 445 -1.52 4.04 -0.27
C SER A 445 -0.70 4.85 0.73
N SER A 446 -0.86 4.54 2.01
CA SER A 446 -0.09 5.18 3.07
C SER A 446 0.68 4.13 3.88
N SER A 447 1.84 4.52 4.39
CA SER A 447 2.69 3.67 5.25
C SER A 447 3.41 4.52 6.29
N ASN A 448 3.90 3.88 7.32
CA ASN A 448 4.66 4.46 8.43
C ASN A 448 4.00 5.66 9.14
N PRO A 449 2.75 5.53 9.63
CA PRO A 449 1.81 4.40 9.57
C PRO A 449 0.84 4.47 8.39
N ASN A 450 0.06 3.38 8.18
CA ASN A 450 -1.00 3.38 7.17
C ASN A 450 -2.26 4.08 7.70
N LEU A 451 -2.45 5.34 7.34
CA LEU A 451 -3.60 6.17 7.76
C LEU A 451 -4.86 5.90 6.95
N GLN A 452 -4.73 5.38 5.72
CA GLN A 452 -5.89 5.12 4.84
C GLN A 452 -6.72 3.90 5.23
N ASN A 453 -6.19 3.05 6.11
CA ASN A 453 -6.86 1.83 6.57
C ASN A 453 -7.34 1.91 8.02
N ILE A 454 -7.38 3.09 8.64
CA ILE A 454 -7.96 3.27 9.98
C ILE A 454 -9.46 2.96 9.91
N PRO A 455 -9.95 1.99 10.71
CA PRO A 455 -11.34 1.54 10.62
C PRO A 455 -12.33 2.68 10.91
N SER A 456 -13.24 2.91 9.98
CA SER A 456 -14.24 4.00 10.11
C SER A 456 -15.25 3.79 11.23
N HIS A 457 -15.44 2.52 11.67
CA HIS A 457 -16.35 2.18 12.77
C HIS A 457 -15.73 2.32 14.17
N VAL A 458 -14.42 2.60 14.27
CA VAL A 458 -13.73 2.84 15.54
C VAL A 458 -13.31 4.30 15.59
N LYS A 459 -14.30 5.16 15.86
CA LYS A 459 -14.12 6.62 15.82
C LYS A 459 -13.07 7.12 16.82
N GLU A 460 -12.94 6.47 17.98
CA GLU A 460 -11.98 6.84 19.03
C GLU A 460 -10.53 6.89 18.53
N ILE A 461 -10.14 6.04 17.56
CA ILE A 461 -8.77 6.07 17.03
C ILE A 461 -8.51 7.37 16.27
N ARG A 462 -9.50 7.89 15.55
CA ARG A 462 -9.35 9.10 14.74
C ARG A 462 -9.26 10.37 15.59
N LEU A 463 -9.84 10.36 16.77
CA LEU A 463 -9.73 11.48 17.73
C LEU A 463 -8.30 11.69 18.27
N MET A 464 -7.38 10.75 18.06
CA MET A 464 -5.96 10.98 18.36
C MET A 464 -5.34 12.05 17.48
N PHE A 465 -5.91 12.29 16.29
CA PHE A 465 -5.43 13.28 15.33
C PHE A 465 -6.11 14.61 15.60
N ARG A 466 -5.33 15.60 16.03
CA ARG A 466 -5.83 16.93 16.35
C ARG A 466 -5.16 18.01 15.52
N ALA A 467 -5.83 19.13 15.33
CA ALA A 467 -5.21 20.32 14.79
C ALA A 467 -4.31 20.97 15.87
N SER A 468 -3.32 21.72 15.42
CA SER A 468 -2.43 22.48 16.30
C SER A 468 -3.19 23.54 17.11
N ASP A 469 -2.61 23.97 18.23
CA ASP A 469 -3.24 24.95 19.09
C ASP A 469 -3.50 26.28 18.34
N GLY A 470 -4.75 26.69 18.30
CA GLY A 470 -5.20 27.88 17.56
C GLY A 470 -5.71 27.59 16.14
N ASP A 471 -5.48 26.37 15.64
CA ASP A 471 -5.94 25.89 14.34
C ASP A 471 -7.10 24.90 14.45
N VAL A 472 -7.70 24.59 13.33
CA VAL A 472 -8.75 23.57 13.20
C VAL A 472 -8.54 22.77 11.90
N PHE A 473 -9.09 21.58 11.86
CA PHE A 473 -9.24 20.84 10.60
C PHE A 473 -10.49 21.32 9.88
N VAL A 474 -10.32 21.53 8.59
CA VAL A 474 -11.39 21.72 7.64
C VAL A 474 -11.32 20.58 6.63
N GLY A 475 -12.30 19.70 6.68
CA GLY A 475 -12.40 18.57 5.77
C GLY A 475 -13.50 18.76 4.74
N ALA A 476 -13.36 18.13 3.59
CA ALA A 476 -14.42 18.02 2.61
C ALA A 476 -14.34 16.66 1.89
N ASP A 477 -15.52 16.03 1.73
CA ASP A 477 -15.68 14.71 1.13
C ASP A 477 -16.55 14.78 -0.14
N PHE A 478 -16.17 14.01 -1.18
CA PHE A 478 -16.99 13.90 -2.39
C PHE A 478 -18.18 12.99 -2.15
N SER A 479 -19.36 13.56 -2.14
CA SER A 479 -20.60 12.78 -2.05
C SER A 479 -20.80 11.91 -3.29
N GLN A 480 -20.73 10.57 -3.11
CA GLN A 480 -20.97 9.58 -4.16
C GLN A 480 -20.01 9.75 -5.38
N GLN A 481 -18.71 9.90 -5.16
CA GLN A 481 -17.72 10.12 -6.21
C GLN A 481 -17.78 9.05 -7.31
N GLU A 482 -17.70 7.78 -6.95
CA GLU A 482 -17.69 6.67 -7.90
C GLU A 482 -19.03 6.52 -8.67
N PRO A 483 -20.22 6.60 -8.05
CA PRO A 483 -21.50 6.63 -8.76
C PRO A 483 -21.67 7.79 -9.74
N ARG A 484 -21.16 8.99 -9.41
CA ARG A 484 -21.15 10.14 -10.34
C ARG A 484 -20.25 9.89 -11.54
N LEU A 485 -19.08 9.27 -11.32
CA LEU A 485 -18.19 8.85 -12.40
C LEU A 485 -18.85 7.77 -13.28
N LEU A 486 -19.55 6.79 -12.70
CA LEU A 486 -20.31 5.81 -13.47
C LEU A 486 -21.35 6.51 -14.36
N SER A 487 -22.06 7.51 -13.83
CA SER A 487 -23.02 8.31 -14.60
C SER A 487 -22.36 9.02 -15.77
N ALA A 488 -21.17 9.59 -15.56
CA ALA A 488 -20.39 10.26 -16.60
C ALA A 488 -19.87 9.29 -17.67
N TYR A 489 -19.38 8.13 -17.25
CA TYR A 489 -18.88 7.08 -18.17
C TYR A 489 -20.00 6.47 -19.03
N SER A 490 -21.12 6.14 -18.42
CA SER A 490 -22.24 5.51 -19.10
C SER A 490 -23.06 6.50 -19.91
N ASN A 491 -22.97 7.78 -19.58
CA ASN A 491 -23.83 8.86 -20.10
C ASN A 491 -25.33 8.48 -19.98
N ASP A 492 -25.72 7.88 -18.84
CA ASP A 492 -27.09 7.47 -18.59
C ASP A 492 -27.91 8.68 -18.15
N ASP A 493 -28.94 9.00 -18.94
CA ASP A 493 -29.74 10.22 -18.75
C ASP A 493 -30.46 10.22 -17.40
N THR A 494 -30.97 9.06 -16.95
CA THR A 494 -31.71 8.93 -15.68
C THR A 494 -30.78 9.21 -14.48
N MET A 495 -29.55 8.69 -14.53
CA MET A 495 -28.56 8.96 -13.49
C MET A 495 -28.12 10.43 -13.49
N ILE A 496 -27.84 10.97 -14.66
CA ILE A 496 -27.42 12.37 -14.83
C ILE A 496 -28.49 13.33 -14.35
N ASP A 497 -29.76 13.07 -14.71
CA ASP A 497 -30.89 13.91 -14.32
C ASP A 497 -31.17 13.85 -12.81
N ALA A 498 -31.00 12.68 -12.19
CA ALA A 498 -31.08 12.56 -10.73
C ALA A 498 -30.05 13.49 -10.05
N TYR A 499 -28.81 13.51 -10.51
CA TYR A 499 -27.78 14.39 -9.96
C TYR A 499 -28.00 15.88 -10.27
N LYS A 500 -28.44 16.22 -11.48
CA LYS A 500 -28.80 17.60 -11.83
C LYS A 500 -29.97 18.15 -10.98
N GLN A 501 -30.89 17.26 -10.59
CA GLN A 501 -32.04 17.61 -9.72
C GLN A 501 -31.68 17.49 -8.22
N ASN A 502 -30.39 17.26 -7.89
CA ASN A 502 -29.91 17.05 -6.51
C ASN A 502 -30.68 15.94 -5.76
N LYS A 503 -31.13 14.90 -6.47
CA LYS A 503 -31.75 13.70 -5.88
C LYS A 503 -30.69 12.71 -5.42
N ASP A 504 -31.03 11.95 -4.38
CA ASP A 504 -30.25 10.80 -3.95
C ASP A 504 -30.37 9.68 -4.97
N LEU A 505 -29.23 9.26 -5.54
CA LEU A 505 -29.21 8.21 -6.56
C LEU A 505 -29.68 6.87 -6.02
N TYR A 506 -29.33 6.51 -4.79
CA TYR A 506 -29.72 5.23 -4.21
C TYR A 506 -31.23 5.14 -3.97
N ALA A 507 -31.87 6.23 -3.54
CA ALA A 507 -33.32 6.32 -3.45
C ALA A 507 -33.98 6.29 -4.84
N THR A 508 -33.35 6.89 -5.84
CA THR A 508 -33.82 6.85 -7.24
C THR A 508 -33.76 5.42 -7.81
N ILE A 509 -32.67 4.69 -7.53
CA ILE A 509 -32.54 3.27 -7.89
C ILE A 509 -33.61 2.45 -7.18
N ALA A 510 -33.81 2.69 -5.88
CA ALA A 510 -34.78 1.96 -5.08
C ALA A 510 -36.21 2.17 -5.57
N ALA A 511 -36.57 3.38 -5.98
CA ALA A 511 -37.89 3.66 -6.57
C ALA A 511 -38.19 2.78 -7.80
N GLY A 512 -37.20 2.61 -8.68
CA GLY A 512 -37.33 1.74 -9.86
C GLY A 512 -37.33 0.24 -9.52
N VAL A 513 -36.47 -0.20 -8.61
CA VAL A 513 -36.35 -1.60 -8.19
C VAL A 513 -37.59 -2.06 -7.41
N TYR A 514 -38.03 -1.27 -6.44
CA TYR A 514 -39.19 -1.59 -5.56
C TYR A 514 -40.52 -1.11 -6.14
N LYS A 515 -40.52 -0.36 -7.26
CA LYS A 515 -41.70 0.14 -7.98
C LYS A 515 -42.62 0.99 -7.07
N ASN A 516 -42.01 1.93 -6.36
CA ASN A 516 -42.67 2.85 -5.44
C ASN A 516 -42.13 4.29 -5.63
N ASP A 517 -42.67 5.25 -4.85
CA ASP A 517 -42.26 6.63 -4.97
C ASP A 517 -40.86 6.86 -4.39
N TYR A 518 -40.19 7.92 -4.89
CA TYR A 518 -38.84 8.32 -4.45
C TYR A 518 -38.78 8.52 -2.92
N TRP A 519 -39.76 9.19 -2.34
CA TRP A 519 -39.78 9.49 -0.91
C TRP A 519 -40.01 8.25 -0.02
N ASP A 520 -40.61 7.20 -0.56
CA ASP A 520 -40.72 5.90 0.13
C ASP A 520 -39.34 5.23 0.38
N ASN A 521 -38.30 5.68 -0.33
CA ASN A 521 -36.96 5.13 -0.26
C ASN A 521 -35.91 6.08 0.35
N MET A 522 -36.36 7.22 0.86
CA MET A 522 -35.49 8.13 1.62
C MET A 522 -35.46 7.75 3.09
N GLU A 523 -34.44 8.14 3.83
CA GLU A 523 -34.32 7.92 5.28
C GLU A 523 -35.33 8.72 6.08
N HIS A 524 -35.79 9.84 5.51
CA HIS A 524 -36.92 10.64 6.02
C HIS A 524 -37.95 10.81 4.91
N ARG A 525 -39.25 10.83 5.29
CA ARG A 525 -40.33 11.14 4.37
C ARG A 525 -40.31 12.63 4.01
N GLN A 526 -41.15 13.02 3.07
CA GLN A 526 -41.25 14.42 2.62
C GLN A 526 -41.68 15.40 3.74
N ASP A 527 -42.35 14.88 4.75
CA ASP A 527 -42.76 15.64 5.94
C ASP A 527 -41.69 15.70 7.04
N GLY A 528 -40.50 15.14 6.78
CA GLY A 528 -39.38 15.08 7.73
C GLY A 528 -39.44 13.89 8.73
N SER A 529 -40.49 13.09 8.71
CA SER A 529 -40.61 11.94 9.63
C SER A 529 -39.65 10.82 9.27
N PRO A 530 -39.07 10.10 10.26
CA PRO A 530 -38.18 8.97 10.00
C PRO A 530 -38.83 7.86 9.18
N ASN A 531 -38.10 7.26 8.26
CA ASN A 531 -38.57 6.17 7.39
C ASN A 531 -37.58 4.99 7.43
N PRO A 532 -37.66 4.12 8.43
CA PRO A 532 -36.74 2.96 8.56
C PRO A 532 -36.72 2.03 7.36
N GLU A 533 -37.90 1.78 6.74
CA GLU A 533 -38.00 0.96 5.54
C GLU A 533 -37.33 1.63 4.33
N GLY A 534 -37.51 2.93 4.17
CA GLY A 534 -36.79 3.71 3.13
C GLY A 534 -35.30 3.65 3.33
N LYS A 535 -34.80 3.83 4.55
CA LYS A 535 -33.40 3.68 4.91
C LYS A 535 -32.84 2.31 4.52
N LYS A 536 -33.57 1.23 4.82
CA LYS A 536 -33.21 -0.14 4.47
C LYS A 536 -33.13 -0.34 2.96
N ARG A 537 -34.14 0.08 2.20
CA ARG A 537 -34.20 -0.02 0.74
C ARG A 537 -33.07 0.77 0.09
N ARG A 538 -32.84 1.99 0.54
CA ARG A 538 -31.71 2.83 0.09
C ARG A 538 -30.37 2.16 0.34
N SER A 539 -30.15 1.57 1.52
CA SER A 539 -28.95 0.83 1.87
C SER A 539 -28.73 -0.41 0.99
N ASN A 540 -29.81 -1.17 0.72
CA ASN A 540 -29.75 -2.32 -0.19
C ASN A 540 -29.36 -1.87 -1.60
N CYS A 541 -29.91 -0.77 -2.11
CA CYS A 541 -29.58 -0.23 -3.42
C CYS A 541 -28.16 0.36 -3.48
N LYS A 542 -27.64 0.92 -2.38
CA LYS A 542 -26.22 1.27 -2.26
C LYS A 542 -25.35 0.02 -2.43
N SER A 543 -25.66 -1.05 -1.68
CA SER A 543 -24.94 -2.32 -1.77
C SER A 543 -25.03 -2.96 -3.15
N LEU A 544 -26.21 -2.87 -3.80
CA LEU A 544 -26.43 -3.33 -5.17
C LEU A 544 -25.56 -2.58 -6.17
N LEU A 545 -25.61 -1.24 -6.17
CA LEU A 545 -24.84 -0.42 -7.11
C LEU A 545 -23.34 -0.65 -6.96
N LEU A 546 -22.84 -0.63 -5.72
CA LEU A 546 -21.44 -0.94 -5.45
C LEU A 546 -21.08 -2.37 -5.87
N GLY A 547 -21.98 -3.34 -5.64
CA GLY A 547 -21.80 -4.71 -6.11
C GLY A 547 -21.65 -4.80 -7.64
N ILE A 548 -22.52 -4.13 -8.38
CA ILE A 548 -22.46 -4.07 -9.85
C ILE A 548 -21.16 -3.37 -10.31
N MET A 549 -20.81 -2.25 -9.73
CA MET A 549 -19.58 -1.51 -10.05
C MET A 549 -18.31 -2.33 -9.79
N TYR A 550 -18.35 -3.22 -8.80
CA TYR A 550 -17.24 -4.11 -8.45
C TYR A 550 -17.32 -5.49 -9.12
N GLY A 551 -18.23 -5.67 -10.09
CA GLY A 551 -18.36 -6.90 -10.84
C GLY A 551 -18.84 -8.10 -10.02
N ARG A 552 -19.56 -7.87 -8.91
CA ARG A 552 -20.14 -8.95 -8.10
C ARG A 552 -21.34 -9.57 -8.81
N GLY A 553 -21.42 -10.89 -8.81
CA GLY A 553 -22.58 -11.61 -9.34
C GLY A 553 -23.72 -11.74 -8.33
N ALA A 554 -24.88 -12.19 -8.81
CA ALA A 554 -26.08 -12.36 -8.00
C ALA A 554 -25.89 -13.16 -6.69
N PRO A 555 -25.08 -14.23 -6.62
CA PRO A 555 -24.83 -14.92 -5.34
C PRO A 555 -24.20 -14.04 -4.25
N SER A 556 -23.22 -13.22 -4.63
CA SER A 556 -22.54 -12.32 -3.69
C SER A 556 -23.42 -11.13 -3.26
N ILE A 557 -24.26 -10.63 -4.18
CA ILE A 557 -25.23 -9.58 -3.87
C ILE A 557 -26.34 -10.12 -2.96
N ALA A 558 -26.84 -11.34 -3.22
CA ALA A 558 -27.84 -12.00 -2.38
C ALA A 558 -27.40 -12.14 -0.92
N GLU A 559 -26.15 -12.57 -0.71
CA GLU A 559 -25.56 -12.66 0.62
C GLU A 559 -25.52 -11.29 1.33
N GLN A 560 -25.13 -10.24 0.60
CA GLN A 560 -24.97 -8.89 1.16
C GLN A 560 -26.31 -8.22 1.52
N ILE A 561 -27.39 -8.46 0.74
CA ILE A 561 -28.71 -7.91 0.99
C ILE A 561 -29.63 -8.86 1.77
N HIS A 562 -29.08 -10.00 2.23
CA HIS A 562 -29.80 -11.05 2.95
C HIS A 562 -31.06 -11.55 2.20
N SER A 563 -30.89 -11.89 0.90
CA SER A 563 -31.96 -12.31 0.00
C SER A 563 -31.59 -13.61 -0.73
N THR A 564 -32.50 -14.12 -1.59
CA THR A 564 -32.20 -15.27 -2.44
C THR A 564 -31.41 -14.87 -3.69
N VAL A 565 -30.74 -15.84 -4.32
CA VAL A 565 -29.96 -15.59 -5.56
C VAL A 565 -30.91 -15.17 -6.70
N GLU A 566 -32.10 -15.73 -6.76
CA GLU A 566 -33.15 -15.44 -7.73
C GLU A 566 -33.65 -13.99 -7.58
N GLU A 567 -33.92 -13.55 -6.34
CA GLU A 567 -34.34 -12.18 -6.05
C GLU A 567 -33.22 -11.18 -6.37
N ALA A 568 -31.97 -11.49 -6.00
CA ALA A 568 -30.82 -10.65 -6.33
C ALA A 568 -30.64 -10.52 -7.85
N GLN A 569 -30.82 -11.62 -8.61
CA GLN A 569 -30.77 -11.58 -10.07
C GLN A 569 -31.90 -10.73 -10.65
N GLN A 570 -33.11 -10.81 -10.10
CA GLN A 570 -34.24 -9.96 -10.53
C GLN A 570 -33.95 -8.48 -10.29
N ILE A 571 -33.39 -8.13 -9.12
CA ILE A 571 -33.00 -6.77 -8.76
C ILE A 571 -31.94 -6.23 -9.73
N ILE A 572 -30.93 -7.04 -10.09
CA ILE A 572 -29.92 -6.69 -11.10
C ILE A 572 -30.59 -6.43 -12.48
N ASN A 573 -31.51 -7.29 -12.86
CA ASN A 573 -32.21 -7.14 -14.15
C ASN A 573 -33.06 -5.86 -14.17
N ASP A 574 -33.77 -5.54 -13.07
CA ASP A 574 -34.59 -4.34 -12.97
C ASP A 574 -33.71 -3.07 -12.91
N PHE A 575 -32.56 -3.14 -12.27
CA PHE A 575 -31.54 -2.08 -12.32
C PHE A 575 -31.11 -1.78 -13.77
N TYR A 576 -30.72 -2.81 -14.54
CA TYR A 576 -30.30 -2.60 -15.92
C TYR A 576 -31.44 -2.21 -16.88
N LYS A 577 -32.70 -2.47 -16.53
CA LYS A 577 -33.85 -1.91 -17.26
C LYS A 577 -34.01 -0.42 -16.99
N GLN A 578 -33.79 0.00 -15.75
CA GLN A 578 -33.87 1.41 -15.36
C GLN A 578 -32.71 2.23 -15.93
N PHE A 579 -31.50 1.62 -16.03
CA PHE A 579 -30.28 2.24 -16.49
C PHE A 579 -29.65 1.48 -17.68
N PRO A 580 -30.27 1.48 -18.85
CA PRO A 580 -29.82 0.66 -19.99
C PRO A 580 -28.44 1.05 -20.52
N LYS A 581 -28.09 2.36 -20.44
CA LYS A 581 -26.77 2.84 -20.89
C LYS A 581 -25.64 2.37 -19.97
N VAL A 582 -25.93 2.13 -18.70
CA VAL A 582 -24.95 1.54 -17.77
C VAL A 582 -24.61 0.12 -18.22
N LYS A 583 -25.62 -0.68 -18.60
CA LYS A 583 -25.42 -2.03 -19.12
C LYS A 583 -24.57 -2.03 -20.39
N GLU A 584 -24.97 -1.21 -21.36
CA GLU A 584 -24.26 -1.07 -22.64
C GLU A 584 -22.79 -0.68 -22.43
N TRP A 585 -22.53 0.29 -21.54
CA TRP A 585 -21.19 0.72 -21.23
C TRP A 585 -20.35 -0.37 -20.54
N THR A 586 -20.95 -1.15 -19.64
CA THR A 586 -20.29 -2.28 -18.95
C THR A 586 -19.89 -3.35 -19.98
N GLU A 587 -20.83 -3.81 -20.82
CA GLU A 587 -20.59 -4.82 -21.85
C GLU A 587 -19.53 -4.36 -22.88
N LYS A 588 -19.58 -3.07 -23.27
CA LYS A 588 -18.59 -2.48 -24.15
C LYS A 588 -17.20 -2.46 -23.50
N THR A 589 -17.11 -2.05 -22.21
CA THR A 589 -15.83 -1.99 -21.48
C THR A 589 -15.16 -3.37 -21.43
N GLU A 590 -15.92 -4.42 -21.13
CA GLU A 590 -15.42 -5.80 -21.13
C GLU A 590 -14.98 -6.27 -22.53
N LYS A 591 -15.78 -5.96 -23.54
CA LYS A 591 -15.47 -6.31 -24.92
C LYS A 591 -14.20 -5.63 -25.43
N ASP A 592 -14.04 -4.34 -25.15
CA ASP A 592 -12.86 -3.57 -25.55
C ASP A 592 -11.61 -4.09 -24.82
N ALA A 593 -11.71 -4.41 -23.53
CA ALA A 593 -10.62 -4.98 -22.75
C ALA A 593 -10.16 -6.35 -23.28
N LYS A 594 -11.06 -7.19 -23.78
CA LYS A 594 -10.72 -8.47 -24.45
C LYS A 594 -9.92 -8.31 -25.74
N VAL A 595 -9.91 -7.11 -26.31
CA VAL A 595 -9.11 -6.80 -27.51
C VAL A 595 -7.78 -6.15 -27.13
N THR A 596 -7.81 -5.20 -26.19
CA THR A 596 -6.66 -4.36 -25.85
C THR A 596 -5.78 -4.95 -24.75
N GLY A 597 -6.35 -5.80 -23.87
CA GLY A 597 -5.69 -6.28 -22.66
C GLY A 597 -5.65 -5.25 -21.53
N TYR A 598 -6.29 -4.10 -21.67
CA TYR A 598 -6.38 -3.06 -20.65
C TYR A 598 -7.70 -2.29 -20.72
N VAL A 599 -7.98 -1.55 -19.66
CA VAL A 599 -9.02 -0.51 -19.62
C VAL A 599 -8.40 0.85 -19.33
N GLU A 600 -9.07 1.93 -19.75
CA GLU A 600 -8.57 3.30 -19.63
C GLU A 600 -9.62 4.21 -18.98
N ASP A 601 -9.20 5.06 -18.01
CA ASP A 601 -10.06 6.07 -17.40
C ASP A 601 -10.18 7.36 -18.25
N LEU A 602 -10.91 8.37 -17.75
CA LEU A 602 -11.13 9.65 -18.48
C LEU A 602 -9.84 10.48 -18.65
N TRP A 603 -8.83 10.23 -17.80
CA TRP A 603 -7.55 10.94 -17.83
C TRP A 603 -6.47 10.17 -18.60
N GLY A 604 -6.78 8.97 -19.12
CA GLY A 604 -5.83 8.15 -19.85
C GLY A 604 -5.09 7.13 -19.00
N ARG A 605 -5.43 6.98 -17.70
CA ARG A 605 -4.85 5.96 -16.85
C ARG A 605 -5.28 4.59 -17.34
N ARG A 606 -4.28 3.74 -17.58
CA ARG A 606 -4.50 2.35 -17.97
C ARG A 606 -4.39 1.41 -16.78
N ARG A 607 -5.29 0.45 -16.73
CA ARG A 607 -5.17 -0.75 -15.93
C ARG A 607 -5.05 -1.93 -16.86
N ARG A 608 -3.87 -2.54 -16.90
CA ARG A 608 -3.58 -3.71 -17.73
C ARG A 608 -4.08 -4.97 -17.05
N LEU A 609 -4.78 -5.78 -17.81
CA LEU A 609 -5.44 -7.01 -17.37
C LEU A 609 -5.01 -8.18 -18.28
N PRO A 610 -3.73 -8.59 -18.25
CA PRO A 610 -3.19 -9.57 -19.17
C PRO A 610 -3.95 -10.90 -19.12
N ASP A 611 -4.54 -11.26 -17.99
CA ASP A 611 -5.31 -12.49 -17.80
C ASP A 611 -6.58 -12.54 -18.66
N ILE A 612 -7.13 -11.38 -19.09
CA ILE A 612 -8.31 -11.33 -19.96
C ILE A 612 -8.00 -11.83 -21.37
N LEU A 613 -6.73 -11.79 -21.78
CA LEU A 613 -6.24 -12.26 -23.08
C LEU A 613 -5.85 -13.74 -23.08
N LEU A 614 -5.88 -14.39 -21.91
CA LEU A 614 -5.52 -15.79 -21.80
C LEU A 614 -6.51 -16.68 -22.62
N PRO A 615 -6.02 -17.70 -23.31
CA PRO A 615 -6.90 -18.72 -23.86
C PRO A 615 -7.58 -19.46 -22.71
N LYS A 616 -8.83 -19.92 -22.91
CA LYS A 616 -9.56 -20.69 -21.89
C LYS A 616 -8.74 -21.83 -21.29
N TYR A 617 -7.95 -22.49 -22.12
CA TYR A 617 -7.06 -23.57 -21.71
C TYR A 617 -5.63 -23.31 -22.21
N THR A 618 -4.66 -23.36 -21.29
CA THR A 618 -3.24 -23.36 -21.64
C THR A 618 -2.73 -24.79 -21.63
N VAL A 619 -2.04 -25.23 -22.71
CA VAL A 619 -1.46 -26.56 -22.87
C VAL A 619 0.04 -26.44 -22.96
N LYS A 620 0.78 -27.13 -22.09
CA LYS A 620 2.26 -27.11 -22.04
C LYS A 620 2.83 -28.52 -21.98
N SER A 621 3.96 -28.72 -22.68
CA SER A 621 4.69 -29.99 -22.72
C SER A 621 5.77 -30.10 -21.64
N THR A 622 6.12 -29.01 -20.98
CA THR A 622 7.12 -28.96 -19.91
C THR A 622 6.67 -28.05 -18.81
N LYS A 623 7.09 -28.40 -17.58
CA LYS A 623 7.07 -27.51 -16.43
C LYS A 623 8.38 -26.74 -16.42
N THR A 624 8.40 -25.50 -16.81
CA THR A 624 9.57 -24.64 -16.65
C THR A 624 9.47 -23.88 -15.32
N SER A 625 10.51 -24.08 -14.51
CA SER A 625 10.67 -23.40 -13.21
C SER A 625 11.12 -21.95 -13.35
N THR A 626 11.30 -21.44 -14.57
CA THR A 626 11.94 -20.14 -14.84
C THR A 626 10.97 -19.02 -15.25
N GLU A 627 9.73 -19.36 -15.62
CA GLU A 627 8.70 -18.35 -15.84
C GLU A 627 7.85 -18.21 -14.59
N PHE A 628 8.03 -17.11 -13.86
CA PHE A 628 7.16 -16.74 -12.75
C PHE A 628 5.77 -16.35 -13.28
N ASN A 629 4.99 -17.34 -13.67
CA ASN A 629 3.58 -17.22 -13.86
C ASN A 629 2.92 -18.00 -12.70
N PRO A 630 2.14 -17.35 -11.82
CA PRO A 630 1.49 -18.03 -10.68
C PRO A 630 0.67 -19.26 -11.10
N ILE A 631 0.13 -19.24 -12.31
CA ILE A 631 -0.67 -20.32 -12.93
C ILE A 631 0.19 -21.56 -13.21
N LEU A 632 1.46 -21.38 -13.51
CA LEU A 632 2.37 -22.45 -13.94
C LEU A 632 3.22 -23.02 -12.80
N TYR A 633 3.20 -22.37 -11.64
CA TYR A 633 4.03 -22.74 -10.49
C TYR A 633 3.67 -24.08 -9.85
N THR A 634 2.48 -24.60 -10.11
CA THR A 634 1.98 -25.86 -9.53
C THR A 634 2.41 -27.12 -10.26
N LEU A 635 3.09 -27.00 -11.37
CA LEU A 635 3.24 -28.12 -12.29
C LEU A 635 4.68 -28.67 -12.42
N GLY A 636 5.32 -29.50 -11.59
CA GLY A 636 6.69 -30.09 -11.50
C GLY A 636 7.32 -30.64 -12.83
N LYS A 637 8.39 -31.33 -12.82
CA LYS A 637 9.23 -31.76 -13.99
C LYS A 637 8.52 -32.69 -15.00
N VAL A 638 8.71 -32.45 -16.32
CA VAL A 638 8.17 -33.27 -17.40
C VAL A 638 9.18 -33.65 -18.45
N ASN A 639 8.97 -34.81 -19.02
CA ASN A 639 9.71 -35.31 -20.19
C ASN A 639 9.29 -34.57 -21.49
N ASN A 640 10.22 -34.40 -22.41
CA ASN A 640 10.01 -33.73 -23.69
C ASN A 640 8.90 -34.38 -24.51
N SER A 641 7.70 -33.79 -24.50
CA SER A 641 6.63 -34.18 -25.40
C SER A 641 6.68 -33.36 -26.69
N SER A 642 6.32 -33.95 -27.79
CA SER A 642 6.39 -33.31 -29.11
C SER A 642 5.38 -32.15 -29.25
N ALA A 643 5.73 -31.11 -30.02
CA ALA A 643 4.81 -30.01 -30.36
C ALA A 643 3.50 -30.51 -31.00
N ALA A 644 3.54 -31.61 -31.74
CA ALA A 644 2.35 -32.26 -32.32
C ALA A 644 1.38 -32.78 -31.25
N LEU A 645 1.89 -33.26 -30.11
CA LEU A 645 1.05 -33.76 -29.02
C LEU A 645 0.35 -32.58 -28.29
N VAL A 646 1.07 -31.49 -28.07
CA VAL A 646 0.50 -30.23 -27.52
C VAL A 646 -0.65 -29.75 -28.40
N GLU A 647 -0.45 -29.71 -29.70
CA GLU A 647 -1.48 -29.27 -30.66
C GLU A 647 -2.70 -30.22 -30.74
N SER A 648 -2.46 -31.52 -30.60
CA SER A 648 -3.53 -32.50 -30.47
C SER A 648 -4.42 -32.19 -29.26
N TYR A 649 -3.85 -31.90 -28.10
CA TYR A 649 -4.61 -31.57 -26.88
C TYR A 649 -5.33 -30.23 -26.99
N LYS A 650 -4.74 -29.20 -27.59
CA LYS A 650 -5.46 -27.95 -27.90
C LYS A 650 -6.71 -28.20 -28.73
N LYS A 651 -6.60 -29.09 -29.76
CA LYS A 651 -7.72 -29.48 -30.62
C LYS A 651 -8.80 -30.30 -29.88
N LYS A 652 -8.41 -31.16 -28.91
CA LYS A 652 -9.36 -31.86 -28.04
C LYS A 652 -10.10 -30.86 -27.14
N LEU A 653 -9.39 -29.92 -26.54
CA LEU A 653 -9.94 -28.91 -25.64
C LEU A 653 -10.89 -27.93 -26.31
N SER A 654 -10.69 -27.63 -27.61
CA SER A 654 -11.62 -26.78 -28.37
C SER A 654 -13.02 -27.38 -28.53
N LYS A 655 -13.17 -28.68 -28.29
CA LYS A 655 -14.44 -29.43 -28.39
C LYS A 655 -15.10 -29.73 -27.04
N VAL A 656 -14.49 -29.29 -25.92
CA VAL A 656 -15.02 -29.52 -24.57
C VAL A 656 -16.34 -28.81 -24.37
N LYS A 657 -17.38 -29.56 -23.96
CA LYS A 657 -18.72 -29.02 -23.68
C LYS A 657 -19.12 -29.15 -22.21
N SER A 658 -18.47 -30.03 -21.45
CA SER A 658 -18.78 -30.29 -20.06
C SER A 658 -17.52 -30.36 -19.17
N ARG A 659 -17.68 -30.15 -17.86
CA ARG A 659 -16.62 -30.33 -16.89
C ARG A 659 -16.06 -31.76 -16.86
N ASN A 660 -16.94 -32.74 -17.09
CA ASN A 660 -16.52 -34.15 -17.15
C ASN A 660 -15.64 -34.43 -18.38
N ASP A 661 -15.93 -33.81 -19.54
CA ASP A 661 -15.11 -33.95 -20.74
C ASP A 661 -13.72 -33.34 -20.48
N TYR A 662 -13.69 -32.17 -19.86
CA TYR A 662 -12.43 -31.53 -19.46
C TYR A 662 -11.58 -32.44 -18.56
N GLN A 663 -12.16 -32.98 -17.49
CA GLN A 663 -11.45 -33.85 -16.54
C GLN A 663 -10.88 -35.11 -17.22
N LYS A 664 -11.63 -35.73 -18.15
CA LYS A 664 -11.13 -36.89 -18.93
C LYS A 664 -9.92 -36.50 -19.77
N ILE A 665 -10.01 -35.38 -20.49
CA ILE A 665 -8.89 -34.89 -21.32
C ILE A 665 -7.70 -34.52 -20.48
N GLN A 666 -7.90 -33.91 -19.34
CA GLN A 666 -6.83 -33.54 -18.41
C GLN A 666 -6.08 -34.78 -17.89
N GLN A 667 -6.80 -35.81 -17.46
CA GLN A 667 -6.21 -37.09 -16.99
C GLN A 667 -5.45 -37.81 -18.10
N GLU A 668 -5.98 -37.78 -19.36
CA GLU A 668 -5.30 -38.35 -20.53
C GLU A 668 -4.00 -37.56 -20.81
N ALA A 669 -4.06 -36.24 -20.80
CA ALA A 669 -2.91 -35.37 -21.03
C ALA A 669 -1.81 -35.56 -19.98
N GLU A 670 -2.17 -35.70 -18.71
CA GLU A 670 -1.22 -35.94 -17.61
C GLU A 670 -0.44 -37.26 -17.80
N ARG A 671 -1.11 -38.32 -18.31
CA ARG A 671 -0.46 -39.60 -18.64
C ARG A 671 0.55 -39.46 -19.78
N ASP A 672 0.27 -38.57 -20.74
CA ASP A 672 1.14 -38.28 -21.88
C ASP A 672 2.21 -37.21 -21.54
N GLY A 673 2.29 -36.78 -20.30
CA GLY A 673 3.24 -35.75 -19.84
C GLY A 673 2.88 -34.34 -20.34
N ILE A 674 1.62 -34.08 -20.69
CA ILE A 674 1.07 -32.81 -21.09
C ILE A 674 0.30 -32.20 -19.90
N TYR A 675 0.46 -30.89 -19.68
CA TYR A 675 -0.24 -30.15 -18.64
C TYR A 675 -1.25 -29.19 -19.25
N ILE A 676 -2.45 -29.24 -18.69
CA ILE A 676 -3.57 -28.37 -19.07
C ILE A 676 -3.95 -27.53 -17.86
N VAL A 677 -3.96 -26.20 -18.04
CA VAL A 677 -4.44 -25.23 -17.06
C VAL A 677 -5.76 -24.64 -17.58
N ASP A 678 -6.80 -24.67 -16.74
CA ASP A 678 -8.05 -23.96 -17.01
C ASP A 678 -7.92 -22.54 -16.49
N ASN A 679 -7.89 -21.58 -17.39
CA ASN A 679 -7.75 -20.15 -17.09
C ASN A 679 -9.09 -19.44 -16.82
N GLY A 680 -10.22 -20.18 -16.84
CA GLY A 680 -11.54 -19.58 -16.71
C GLY A 680 -11.72 -18.70 -15.48
N ALA A 681 -11.14 -19.09 -14.33
CA ALA A 681 -11.22 -18.29 -13.10
C ALA A 681 -10.43 -16.96 -13.22
N PHE A 682 -9.27 -16.97 -13.86
CA PHE A 682 -8.42 -15.77 -14.06
C PHE A 682 -9.06 -14.81 -15.06
N ILE A 683 -9.58 -15.36 -16.18
CA ILE A 683 -10.31 -14.58 -17.18
C ILE A 683 -11.52 -13.90 -16.52
N SER A 684 -12.34 -14.67 -15.79
CA SER A 684 -13.51 -14.12 -15.10
C SER A 684 -13.17 -13.10 -14.01
N GLN A 685 -12.01 -13.25 -13.37
CA GLN A 685 -11.52 -12.25 -12.43
C GLN A 685 -11.13 -10.95 -13.15
N ALA A 686 -10.40 -11.04 -14.25
CA ALA A 686 -10.01 -9.90 -15.06
C ALA A 686 -11.25 -9.18 -15.66
N GLU A 687 -12.25 -9.93 -16.13
CA GLU A 687 -13.53 -9.37 -16.60
C GLU A 687 -14.22 -8.54 -15.51
N ARG A 688 -14.31 -9.05 -14.28
CA ARG A 688 -14.88 -8.29 -13.16
C ARG A 688 -14.07 -7.04 -12.81
N GLN A 689 -12.76 -7.06 -13.02
CA GLN A 689 -11.89 -5.91 -12.75
C GLN A 689 -12.04 -4.78 -13.78
N CYS A 690 -12.54 -5.04 -14.99
CA CYS A 690 -12.62 -4.04 -16.06
C CYS A 690 -13.41 -2.78 -15.67
N VAL A 691 -14.63 -2.96 -15.20
CA VAL A 691 -15.53 -1.86 -14.82
C VAL A 691 -14.99 -1.15 -13.58
N ASN A 692 -14.64 -1.93 -12.56
CA ASN A 692 -14.10 -1.41 -11.31
C ASN A 692 -12.84 -0.57 -11.54
N ALA A 693 -11.89 -1.07 -12.33
CA ALA A 693 -10.63 -0.38 -12.58
C ALA A 693 -10.83 0.98 -13.28
N ARG A 694 -11.80 1.11 -14.19
CA ARG A 694 -12.12 2.40 -14.81
C ARG A 694 -12.70 3.40 -13.82
N ILE A 695 -13.63 2.96 -12.97
CA ILE A 695 -14.29 3.82 -12.00
C ILE A 695 -13.31 4.24 -10.90
N GLN A 696 -12.61 3.29 -10.29
CA GLN A 696 -11.62 3.58 -9.24
C GLN A 696 -10.43 4.38 -9.76
N GLY A 697 -9.94 4.06 -10.98
CA GLY A 697 -8.88 4.83 -11.63
C GLY A 697 -9.31 6.26 -11.88
N GLY A 698 -10.52 6.47 -12.39
CA GLY A 698 -11.11 7.80 -12.57
C GLY A 698 -11.27 8.57 -11.26
N ALA A 699 -11.71 7.91 -10.19
CA ALA A 699 -11.81 8.51 -8.87
C ALA A 699 -10.42 8.94 -8.35
N ALA A 700 -9.41 8.07 -8.49
CA ALA A 700 -8.03 8.39 -8.09
C ALA A 700 -7.45 9.56 -8.89
N SER A 701 -7.63 9.57 -10.22
CA SER A 701 -7.17 10.67 -11.08
C SER A 701 -7.87 11.99 -10.74
N MET A 702 -9.19 11.96 -10.49
CA MET A 702 -9.98 13.11 -10.04
C MET A 702 -9.48 13.67 -8.71
N THR A 703 -9.25 12.82 -7.71
CA THR A 703 -8.75 13.24 -6.39
C THR A 703 -7.38 13.90 -6.50
N LYS A 704 -6.48 13.38 -7.34
CA LYS A 704 -5.16 13.97 -7.59
C LYS A 704 -5.24 15.36 -8.23
N VAL A 705 -6.08 15.50 -9.24
CA VAL A 705 -6.35 16.82 -9.85
C VAL A 705 -6.91 17.79 -8.81
N CYS A 706 -7.81 17.32 -7.97
CA CYS A 706 -8.37 18.11 -6.88
C CYS A 706 -7.30 18.55 -5.88
N MET A 707 -6.47 17.61 -5.36
CA MET A 707 -5.40 17.91 -4.43
C MET A 707 -4.43 18.96 -4.98
N ARG A 708 -4.05 18.84 -6.25
CA ARG A 708 -3.19 19.84 -6.89
C ARG A 708 -3.84 21.21 -6.96
N LYS A 709 -5.14 21.29 -7.32
CA LYS A 709 -5.89 22.57 -7.36
C LYS A 709 -6.07 23.17 -5.95
N VAL A 710 -6.27 22.35 -4.93
CA VAL A 710 -6.32 22.80 -3.53
C VAL A 710 -4.96 23.36 -3.09
N PHE A 711 -3.88 22.66 -3.41
CA PHE A 711 -2.52 23.09 -3.07
C PHE A 711 -2.12 24.41 -3.74
N ASP A 712 -2.49 24.60 -5.01
CA ASP A 712 -2.16 25.81 -5.79
C ASP A 712 -3.11 26.99 -5.54
N ASP A 713 -4.21 26.78 -4.82
CA ASP A 713 -5.24 27.80 -4.64
C ASP A 713 -4.73 28.98 -3.82
N GLU A 714 -4.60 30.15 -4.45
CA GLU A 714 -4.03 31.36 -3.83
C GLU A 714 -4.84 31.81 -2.61
N GLU A 715 -6.16 31.63 -2.63
CA GLU A 715 -7.03 32.06 -1.52
C GLU A 715 -6.90 31.12 -0.33
N LEU A 716 -6.87 29.80 -0.53
CA LEU A 716 -6.60 28.84 0.52
C LEU A 716 -5.22 29.09 1.15
N ASN A 717 -4.20 29.33 0.32
CA ASN A 717 -2.85 29.65 0.80
C ASN A 717 -2.82 30.95 1.61
N ARG A 718 -3.51 32.00 1.15
CA ARG A 718 -3.63 33.29 1.85
C ARG A 718 -4.38 33.15 3.19
N LEU A 719 -5.35 32.24 3.28
CA LEU A 719 -6.08 31.92 4.51
C LEU A 719 -5.28 31.03 5.46
N GLY A 720 -4.10 30.56 5.07
CA GLY A 720 -3.21 29.74 5.87
C GLY A 720 -3.57 28.25 5.87
N ALA A 721 -4.40 27.80 4.93
CA ALA A 721 -4.75 26.38 4.81
C ALA A 721 -3.53 25.55 4.37
N LYS A 722 -3.27 24.45 5.08
CA LYS A 722 -2.23 23.47 4.78
C LYS A 722 -2.86 22.10 4.59
N LEU A 723 -2.55 21.44 3.48
CA LEU A 723 -3.02 20.09 3.23
C LEU A 723 -2.31 19.12 4.20
N VAL A 724 -3.08 18.37 5.00
CA VAL A 724 -2.54 17.46 6.02
C VAL A 724 -2.86 16.01 5.73
N LEU A 725 -3.98 15.72 5.07
CA LEU A 725 -4.41 14.35 4.89
C LEU A 725 -5.32 14.20 3.67
N GLN A 726 -5.14 13.09 2.97
CA GLN A 726 -6.04 12.62 1.91
C GLN A 726 -6.45 11.19 2.22
N ILE A 727 -7.74 10.90 2.30
CA ILE A 727 -8.29 9.56 2.54
C ILE A 727 -9.42 9.29 1.57
N HIS A 728 -9.21 8.35 0.64
CA HIS A 728 -10.19 7.96 -0.37
C HIS A 728 -10.67 9.14 -1.23
N ASP A 729 -11.83 9.70 -0.92
CA ASP A 729 -12.50 10.83 -1.56
C ASP A 729 -12.54 12.09 -0.68
N GLU A 730 -11.91 12.04 0.50
CA GLU A 730 -11.81 13.12 1.47
C GLU A 730 -10.47 13.85 1.37
N VAL A 731 -10.52 15.17 1.49
CA VAL A 731 -9.34 16.06 1.60
C VAL A 731 -9.47 16.86 2.88
N ILE A 732 -8.42 16.86 3.71
CA ILE A 732 -8.38 17.58 4.99
C ILE A 732 -7.24 18.59 4.96
N VAL A 733 -7.56 19.83 5.31
CA VAL A 733 -6.60 20.91 5.53
C VAL A 733 -6.62 21.37 6.98
N GLU A 734 -5.51 21.86 7.48
CA GLU A 734 -5.38 22.54 8.78
C GLU A 734 -5.26 24.04 8.53
N CYS A 735 -5.98 24.86 9.28
CA CYS A 735 -5.96 26.32 9.12
C CYS A 735 -6.27 27.05 10.44
N PRO A 736 -5.89 28.35 10.56
CA PRO A 736 -6.27 29.18 11.69
C PRO A 736 -7.78 29.19 11.91
N LYS A 737 -8.23 28.94 13.14
CA LYS A 737 -9.65 28.82 13.53
C LYS A 737 -10.51 30.01 13.03
N GLN A 738 -9.97 31.21 13.06
CA GLN A 738 -10.64 32.41 12.59
C GLN A 738 -10.96 32.42 11.09
N ASN A 739 -10.25 31.59 10.28
CA ASN A 739 -10.42 31.50 8.83
C ASN A 739 -11.25 30.27 8.41
N ALA A 740 -11.65 29.44 9.35
CA ALA A 740 -12.20 28.09 9.10
C ALA A 740 -13.40 28.08 8.14
N GLU A 741 -14.39 28.97 8.35
CA GLU A 741 -15.58 29.08 7.50
C GLU A 741 -15.23 29.50 6.07
N ALA A 742 -14.30 30.45 5.93
CA ALA A 742 -13.83 30.90 4.61
C ALA A 742 -13.07 29.77 3.91
N VAL A 743 -12.21 29.06 4.64
CA VAL A 743 -11.47 27.88 4.12
C VAL A 743 -12.43 26.78 3.71
N MET A 744 -13.46 26.45 4.52
CA MET A 744 -14.45 25.43 4.19
C MET A 744 -15.23 25.78 2.93
N SER A 745 -15.69 27.02 2.82
CA SER A 745 -16.39 27.51 1.63
C SER A 745 -15.51 27.42 0.38
N ARG A 746 -14.24 27.84 0.47
CA ARG A 746 -13.29 27.78 -0.65
C ARG A 746 -12.90 26.38 -1.01
N LEU A 747 -12.57 25.53 -0.03
CA LEU A 747 -12.21 24.11 -0.22
C LEU A 747 -13.31 23.36 -0.95
N THR A 748 -14.55 23.45 -0.45
CA THR A 748 -15.70 22.79 -1.09
C THR A 748 -15.96 23.33 -2.51
N TYR A 749 -15.73 24.60 -2.76
CA TYR A 749 -15.83 25.18 -4.12
C TYR A 749 -14.76 24.61 -5.04
N VAL A 750 -13.49 24.62 -4.64
CA VAL A 750 -12.38 24.08 -5.43
C VAL A 750 -12.61 22.61 -5.74
N MET A 751 -13.01 21.81 -4.74
CA MET A 751 -13.29 20.38 -4.93
C MET A 751 -14.43 20.17 -5.94
N LYS A 752 -15.58 20.83 -5.76
CA LYS A 752 -16.75 20.72 -6.67
C LYS A 752 -16.42 21.04 -8.12
N THR A 753 -15.52 22.00 -8.34
CA THR A 753 -15.20 22.52 -9.68
C THR A 753 -13.93 21.93 -10.28
N SER A 754 -13.20 21.13 -9.51
CA SER A 754 -11.86 20.65 -9.88
C SER A 754 -11.79 19.92 -11.23
N VAL A 755 -12.85 19.20 -11.61
CA VAL A 755 -12.91 18.40 -12.84
C VAL A 755 -14.10 18.74 -13.73
N ALA A 756 -14.70 19.91 -13.58
CA ALA A 756 -15.88 20.34 -14.34
C ALA A 756 -15.63 20.43 -15.86
N ASP A 757 -14.38 20.59 -16.26
CA ASP A 757 -13.94 20.57 -17.64
C ASP A 757 -13.94 19.15 -18.28
N LYS A 758 -13.80 18.10 -17.47
CA LYS A 758 -13.77 16.71 -17.94
C LYS A 758 -15.05 15.91 -17.62
N VAL A 759 -15.74 16.27 -16.56
CA VAL A 759 -16.91 15.51 -16.07
C VAL A 759 -18.15 16.41 -16.00
N GLN A 760 -19.14 16.14 -16.83
CA GLN A 760 -20.35 16.95 -16.95
C GLN A 760 -21.39 16.71 -15.83
N VAL A 761 -21.20 15.69 -15.00
CA VAL A 761 -22.06 15.40 -13.84
C VAL A 761 -21.67 16.33 -12.69
N PRO A 762 -22.60 17.09 -12.07
CA PRO A 762 -22.25 17.99 -10.99
C PRO A 762 -21.75 17.19 -9.78
N PHE A 763 -20.62 17.61 -9.20
CA PHE A 763 -20.12 17.04 -7.94
C PHE A 763 -20.68 17.81 -6.75
N LYS A 764 -20.94 17.09 -5.66
CA LYS A 764 -21.29 17.65 -4.37
C LYS A 764 -20.20 17.28 -3.38
N CYS A 765 -19.78 18.25 -2.57
CA CYS A 765 -18.86 18.04 -1.47
C CYS A 765 -19.54 18.55 -0.20
N ASP A 766 -19.47 17.76 0.83
CA ASP A 766 -19.95 18.10 2.16
C ASP A 766 -18.71 18.47 3.01
N GLY A 767 -18.67 19.72 3.50
CA GLY A 767 -17.56 20.24 4.30
C GLY A 767 -17.89 20.23 5.79
N TYR A 768 -16.85 20.14 6.63
CA TYR A 768 -16.95 20.18 8.08
C TYR A 768 -15.75 20.92 8.70
N ILE A 769 -15.90 21.39 9.94
CA ILE A 769 -14.85 22.06 10.72
C ILE A 769 -14.80 21.36 12.08
N VAL A 770 -13.64 20.83 12.47
CA VAL A 770 -13.46 20.09 13.71
C VAL A 770 -12.08 20.37 14.33
N ASN A 771 -11.91 20.17 15.63
CA ASN A 771 -10.60 20.26 16.29
C ASN A 771 -9.84 18.93 16.19
N CYS A 772 -10.57 17.81 16.27
CA CYS A 772 -10.03 16.46 16.10
C CYS A 772 -10.73 15.75 14.95
N TRP A 773 -10.00 14.90 14.22
CA TRP A 773 -10.57 14.19 13.09
C TRP A 773 -11.78 13.32 13.49
N TYR A 774 -12.92 13.48 12.85
CA TYR A 774 -14.22 12.82 13.13
C TYR A 774 -14.82 13.18 14.50
N GLU A 775 -14.52 14.35 15.04
CA GLU A 775 -15.06 14.84 16.31
C GLU A 775 -16.60 14.90 16.29
N ASP A 776 -17.18 15.49 15.25
CA ASP A 776 -18.65 15.63 15.11
C ASP A 776 -19.37 14.28 15.10
N ASP A 777 -18.88 13.32 14.31
CA ASP A 777 -19.47 11.98 14.23
C ASP A 777 -19.45 11.24 15.57
N PHE A 778 -18.37 11.43 16.36
CA PHE A 778 -18.25 10.81 17.67
C PHE A 778 -19.12 11.53 18.70
N GLY A 779 -19.22 12.84 18.64
CA GLY A 779 -20.12 13.65 19.44
C GLY A 779 -21.58 13.22 19.25
N ASP A 780 -22.01 13.00 18.01
CA ASP A 780 -23.35 12.50 17.71
C ASP A 780 -23.64 11.11 18.28
N ILE A 781 -22.67 10.21 18.30
CA ILE A 781 -22.78 8.90 18.95
C ILE A 781 -23.01 9.09 20.46
N LEU A 782 -22.19 9.91 21.11
CA LEU A 782 -22.28 10.18 22.54
C LEU A 782 -23.61 10.85 22.91
N LYS A 783 -24.11 11.79 22.10
CA LYS A 783 -25.46 12.40 22.27
C LYS A 783 -26.56 11.36 22.22
N GLN A 784 -26.49 10.42 21.26
CA GLN A 784 -27.45 9.33 21.14
C GLN A 784 -27.39 8.36 22.34
N GLU A 785 -26.18 8.03 22.82
CA GLU A 785 -26.00 7.20 24.00
C GLU A 785 -26.55 7.88 25.27
N LEU A 786 -26.27 9.17 25.46
CA LEU A 786 -26.81 9.97 26.55
C LEU A 786 -28.34 10.01 26.51
N GLN A 787 -28.93 10.26 25.34
CA GLN A 787 -30.36 10.29 25.13
C GLN A 787 -31.04 8.96 25.52
N LYS A 788 -30.44 7.82 25.11
CA LYS A 788 -30.95 6.49 25.49
C LYS A 788 -30.90 6.26 27.01
N LEU A 789 -29.85 6.73 27.68
CA LEU A 789 -29.76 6.65 29.15
C LEU A 789 -30.86 7.48 29.83
N ILE A 790 -31.10 8.68 29.33
CA ILE A 790 -32.18 9.56 29.84
C ILE A 790 -33.56 8.89 29.61
N GLU A 791 -33.80 8.37 28.41
CA GLU A 791 -35.05 7.66 28.09
C GLU A 791 -35.26 6.40 28.94
N SER A 792 -34.19 5.76 29.43
CA SER A 792 -34.27 4.65 30.38
C SER A 792 -34.49 5.04 31.84
N GLY A 793 -34.65 6.36 32.12
CA GLY A 793 -34.93 6.91 33.45
C GLY A 793 -33.71 7.35 34.24
N THR A 794 -32.51 7.43 33.58
CA THR A 794 -31.27 7.97 34.19
C THR A 794 -31.32 9.52 34.13
N SER A 795 -30.89 10.21 35.19
CA SER A 795 -30.75 11.67 35.14
C SER A 795 -29.59 12.06 34.17
N GLU A 796 -29.62 13.28 33.65
CA GLU A 796 -28.60 13.76 32.74
C GLU A 796 -27.19 13.73 33.39
N GLU A 797 -27.07 14.14 34.67
CA GLU A 797 -25.81 14.11 35.43
C GLU A 797 -25.31 12.67 35.64
N GLU A 798 -26.16 11.72 35.95
CA GLU A 798 -25.82 10.31 36.07
C GLU A 798 -25.47 9.71 34.68
N GLY A 799 -26.19 10.11 33.63
CA GLY A 799 -25.89 9.73 32.24
C GLY A 799 -24.49 10.19 31.81
N PHE A 800 -24.17 11.47 32.08
CA PHE A 800 -22.82 12.01 31.82
C PHE A 800 -21.72 11.23 32.58
N SER A 801 -21.96 10.92 33.87
CA SER A 801 -21.01 10.17 34.70
C SER A 801 -20.83 8.72 34.20
N LYS A 802 -21.89 8.11 33.67
CA LYS A 802 -21.81 6.77 33.04
C LYS A 802 -21.04 6.83 31.74
N LEU A 803 -21.31 7.79 30.87
CA LEU A 803 -20.56 7.98 29.62
C LEU A 803 -19.06 8.20 29.89
N LEU A 804 -18.72 9.05 30.84
CA LEU A 804 -17.33 9.32 31.22
C LEU A 804 -16.61 8.05 31.73
N LYS A 805 -17.33 7.14 32.37
CA LYS A 805 -16.79 5.87 32.81
C LYS A 805 -16.60 4.87 31.66
N GLU A 806 -17.54 4.83 30.73
CA GLU A 806 -17.50 3.97 29.53
C GLU A 806 -16.46 4.46 28.53
N HIS A 807 -16.34 5.78 28.38
CA HIS A 807 -15.36 6.46 27.53
C HIS A 807 -14.20 7.02 28.36
N SER A 808 -13.51 6.12 29.08
CA SER A 808 -12.42 6.47 30.00
C SER A 808 -11.19 7.10 29.34
N GLU A 809 -11.14 7.11 28.01
CA GLU A 809 -10.17 7.82 27.19
C GLU A 809 -10.44 9.34 27.15
N LEU A 810 -11.67 9.77 27.41
CA LEU A 810 -12.06 11.18 27.44
C LEU A 810 -11.80 11.81 28.82
N THR A 811 -11.46 13.08 28.83
CA THR A 811 -11.57 13.93 30.04
C THR A 811 -13.00 14.47 30.16
N SER A 812 -13.37 14.97 31.35
CA SER A 812 -14.69 15.61 31.54
C SER A 812 -14.88 16.81 30.59
N GLU A 813 -13.84 17.59 30.35
CA GLU A 813 -13.84 18.72 29.42
C GLU A 813 -14.05 18.27 27.97
N GLN A 814 -13.34 17.21 27.53
CA GLN A 814 -13.50 16.63 26.19
C GLN A 814 -14.90 16.08 26.00
N LEU A 815 -15.46 15.36 26.99
CA LEU A 815 -16.83 14.86 26.91
C LEU A 815 -17.86 16.00 26.83
N THR A 816 -17.68 17.06 27.60
CA THR A 816 -18.55 18.24 27.54
C THR A 816 -18.50 18.92 26.19
N GLN A 817 -17.30 19.07 25.60
CA GLN A 817 -17.14 19.62 24.25
C GLN A 817 -17.81 18.77 23.20
N LEU A 818 -17.69 17.45 23.25
CA LEU A 818 -18.32 16.53 22.30
C LEU A 818 -19.83 16.48 22.40
N LEU A 819 -20.39 16.72 23.58
CA LEU A 819 -21.83 16.78 23.82
C LEU A 819 -22.47 18.15 23.52
N SER A 820 -21.64 19.20 23.47
CA SER A 820 -22.09 20.54 23.04
C SER A 820 -22.35 20.60 21.53
#